data_ea0da3e796088ff892c07ce191095f7d
#
_entry.id   ea0da3e796088ff892c07ce191095f7d
#
_cell.length_a   1.000
_cell.length_b   1.000
_cell.length_c   1.000
_cell.angle_alpha   90.00
_cell.angle_beta   90.00
_cell.angle_gamma   90.00
#
_symmetry.space_group_name_H-M   'P 1'
#
loop_
_entity.id
_entity.type
_entity.pdbx_description
1 polymer ?
#
loop_
_entity_poly.entity_id
_entity_poly.type
_entity_poly.pdbx_seq_one_letter_code
_entity_poly.pdbx_strand_id
1 'polypeptide(L)'
;MKKKYSRNQTYVDLTLLSFILIFIAYLLDVRLLFLNTIVTGGDTSSWYQIAEHLQHTLIPNGRLTGWDMANFCGYPNFNFYFIPPFLTAVILTWFGIPLTIALKIVIASGWYILPISVYLCLRYMKYYFPAPILGAFACLLFLFNESYTMFGGNILSTLAGEFCYMFTFSLFPYFIGSMVKGLNDDSRIIRNGIVLGIIGLSHLFVFIPAISLVLFGVFSKKRISYMIQVCIIGFGVMAFWILPLIAWRKLYTIPVYMIWQSFVSWPVTLISASIIGVLILPIVIFHKETKNNNKVLNFFKKIFKPVAVLCIIAIAAFSGFTILQIVKTEITSFSPEKTIGIIILFSWTLWLCFIIFGTHMGQIACYKWQTIQPDFRPFGWVIFVCISMYFGAHFLKVPDIRFVPPVLLLLLIIIFSNYIGQYFSVLPVLVKYTSVLFVVFIICIAVILNDRDVYNWYDYNFQGYENTMGFSDLKAITNYLNKTAKPDPMNAPRVGYEKCNRYGPYGGDRVFESLFLFSGRNTLEGIHYSSSISSKFIAFLQTEFSNDIKTPTSYILSKIDPGTASKHMYMYNISQLILLSPKLKKAFGDSPFFEHETDIQNFSLYRLKKHSPGYVSPLKYKPVLYKGNNWLENFYQKWFKYPQKSDIYFVPEHYVKHPDDRALFQKQSDKLNIEPEYLKKKFENQPNAVKNINLKQLEISFNTSAIGIPHLIRVSYFPNWIVNGAHGVYPVTPHFMLVIPRSSKITLTYSHCIWEKIGGLITVFTLFALFFTYVIQNINVFNVIQNHINKIIGFTKKYLAIFEQYMCKTIPFLFILVLSCAIIFGISGAYLRNKSVRTYVKALKLYETANKLKQKMHLKKAEQTFQNTIETINPILNNRFQYDHQDIINCLLLCGKSYEQLGNRKKAHKIYDIIISDYPYSRYIAESHVRKSRIYRKYRDLNMKAGIRAYEHKDFATSKKYLNRTLEQTELSIDQLKQATTKEPYNNWAKTAFEELSVEMEYLKKIQAHMVIQKE
;
A
#
# COMPACT_ATOMS: atom_id res chain seq x y z
N MET A 1 -21.42 19.01 43.35
CA MET A 1 -22.43 17.96 43.06
C MET A 1 -22.15 17.41 41.66
N LYS A 2 -21.78 16.13 41.51
CA LYS A 2 -21.64 15.48 40.20
C LYS A 2 -23.06 15.34 39.62
N LYS A 3 -23.42 16.14 38.62
CA LYS A 3 -24.68 15.94 37.89
C LYS A 3 -24.69 14.53 37.29
N LYS A 4 -25.52 13.66 37.87
CA LYS A 4 -25.72 12.31 37.35
C LYS A 4 -26.56 12.40 36.07
N TYR A 5 -26.20 11.65 35.03
CA TYR A 5 -26.99 11.55 33.79
C TYR A 5 -28.39 11.07 34.14
N SER A 6 -29.40 11.82 33.74
CA SER A 6 -30.79 11.49 34.08
C SER A 6 -31.33 10.37 33.18
N ARG A 7 -32.35 9.65 33.67
CA ARG A 7 -32.99 8.58 32.88
C ARG A 7 -33.60 9.13 31.60
N ASN A 8 -34.22 10.34 31.69
CA ASN A 8 -34.82 11.01 30.52
C ASN A 8 -33.74 11.39 29.45
N GLN A 9 -32.57 11.87 29.86
CA GLN A 9 -31.47 12.15 28.95
C GLN A 9 -30.97 10.90 28.22
N THR A 10 -30.97 9.76 28.90
CA THR A 10 -30.61 8.48 28.28
C THR A 10 -31.64 8.06 27.22
N TYR A 11 -32.94 8.26 27.46
CA TYR A 11 -33.98 7.98 26.47
C TYR A 11 -33.83 8.88 25.25
N VAL A 12 -33.59 10.19 25.44
CA VAL A 12 -33.35 11.12 24.33
C VAL A 12 -32.15 10.69 23.52
N ASP A 13 -31.05 10.33 24.15
CA ASP A 13 -29.87 9.86 23.45
C ASP A 13 -30.15 8.60 22.63
N LEU A 14 -30.83 7.60 23.20
CA LEU A 14 -31.17 6.36 22.51
C LEU A 14 -32.08 6.62 21.29
N THR A 15 -33.07 7.53 21.43
CA THR A 15 -33.95 7.92 20.33
C THR A 15 -33.16 8.58 19.21
N LEU A 16 -32.27 9.53 19.56
CA LEU A 16 -31.44 10.22 18.58
C LEU A 16 -30.39 9.30 17.95
N LEU A 17 -29.85 8.35 18.72
CA LEU A 17 -28.91 7.33 18.18
C LEU A 17 -29.63 6.39 17.19
N SER A 18 -30.87 5.96 17.52
CA SER A 18 -31.70 5.19 16.58
C SER A 18 -32.00 5.98 15.30
N PHE A 19 -32.24 7.29 15.42
CA PHE A 19 -32.42 8.16 14.26
C PHE A 19 -31.17 8.20 13.37
N ILE A 20 -29.94 8.28 13.94
CA ILE A 20 -28.70 8.21 13.15
C ILE A 20 -28.65 6.92 12.32
N LEU A 21 -28.94 5.76 12.93
CA LEU A 21 -28.88 4.48 12.24
C LEU A 21 -29.92 4.38 11.12
N ILE A 22 -31.15 4.85 11.39
CA ILE A 22 -32.21 4.90 10.38
C ILE A 22 -31.85 5.88 9.25
N PHE A 23 -31.25 7.02 9.58
CA PHE A 23 -30.81 8.02 8.59
C PHE A 23 -29.74 7.46 7.65
N ILE A 24 -28.72 6.76 8.18
CA ILE A 24 -27.72 6.05 7.35
C ILE A 24 -28.40 5.00 6.46
N ALA A 25 -29.30 4.18 7.04
CA ALA A 25 -30.01 3.12 6.30
C ALA A 25 -30.90 3.68 5.18
N TYR A 26 -31.51 4.85 5.40
CA TYR A 26 -32.34 5.54 4.41
C TYR A 26 -31.52 6.11 3.28
N LEU A 27 -30.43 6.84 3.59
CA LEU A 27 -29.56 7.43 2.58
C LEU A 27 -28.87 6.41 1.68
N LEU A 28 -28.45 5.29 2.27
CA LEU A 28 -27.69 4.26 1.57
C LEU A 28 -28.56 3.12 0.99
N ASP A 29 -29.86 3.29 0.89
CA ASP A 29 -30.79 2.23 0.44
C ASP A 29 -30.42 0.85 0.99
N VAL A 30 -30.72 0.61 2.25
CA VAL A 30 -30.36 -0.61 2.96
C VAL A 30 -30.81 -1.92 2.26
N ARG A 31 -31.80 -1.85 1.33
CA ARG A 31 -32.27 -3.02 0.56
C ARG A 31 -31.15 -3.64 -0.28
N LEU A 32 -30.20 -2.84 -0.75
CA LEU A 32 -29.06 -3.32 -1.54
C LEU A 32 -28.12 -4.27 -0.77
N LEU A 33 -28.09 -4.15 0.58
CA LEU A 33 -27.34 -5.11 1.41
C LEU A 33 -27.89 -6.54 1.31
N PHE A 34 -29.18 -6.67 1.05
CA PHE A 34 -29.89 -7.96 1.01
C PHE A 34 -30.02 -8.54 -0.41
N LEU A 35 -29.48 -7.85 -1.44
CA LEU A 35 -29.38 -8.43 -2.77
C LEU A 35 -28.38 -9.58 -2.78
N ASN A 36 -28.81 -10.75 -3.27
CA ASN A 36 -27.96 -11.91 -3.39
C ASN A 36 -27.08 -11.83 -4.66
N THR A 37 -26.18 -10.83 -4.69
CA THR A 37 -25.24 -10.55 -5.77
C THR A 37 -23.84 -10.36 -5.21
N ILE A 38 -22.82 -10.71 -6.01
CA ILE A 38 -21.40 -10.60 -5.62
C ILE A 38 -21.01 -9.13 -5.65
N VAL A 39 -20.56 -8.61 -4.51
CA VAL A 39 -20.10 -7.22 -4.38
C VAL A 39 -18.96 -6.90 -5.36
N THR A 40 -18.97 -5.68 -5.92
CA THR A 40 -17.99 -5.22 -6.91
C THR A 40 -17.42 -3.84 -6.59
N GLY A 41 -16.62 -3.25 -7.48
CA GLY A 41 -16.03 -1.91 -7.38
C GLY A 41 -14.71 -1.85 -6.61
N GLY A 42 -13.74 -1.14 -7.16
CA GLY A 42 -12.41 -0.95 -6.56
C GLY A 42 -11.75 -2.27 -6.14
N ASP A 43 -11.10 -2.27 -4.99
CA ASP A 43 -10.54 -3.47 -4.37
C ASP A 43 -11.63 -4.43 -3.87
N THR A 44 -12.84 -3.93 -3.61
CA THR A 44 -13.99 -4.72 -3.15
C THR A 44 -14.35 -5.83 -4.12
N SER A 45 -14.11 -5.62 -5.41
CA SER A 45 -14.36 -6.61 -6.47
C SER A 45 -13.59 -7.93 -6.32
N SER A 46 -12.48 -7.93 -5.57
CA SER A 46 -11.64 -9.12 -5.35
C SER A 46 -11.91 -9.82 -4.00
N TRP A 47 -12.59 -9.14 -3.05
CA TRP A 47 -12.73 -9.64 -1.68
C TRP A 47 -13.67 -10.85 -1.54
N TYR A 48 -14.66 -11.00 -2.42
CA TYR A 48 -15.56 -12.13 -2.36
C TYR A 48 -14.83 -13.46 -2.57
N GLN A 49 -13.90 -13.52 -3.54
CA GLN A 49 -13.09 -14.72 -3.80
C GLN A 49 -12.29 -15.15 -2.57
N ILE A 50 -11.77 -14.17 -1.81
CA ILE A 50 -10.99 -14.44 -0.60
C ILE A 50 -11.87 -14.96 0.53
N ALA A 51 -13.09 -14.41 0.68
CA ALA A 51 -14.09 -14.90 1.63
C ALA A 51 -14.52 -16.32 1.29
N GLU A 52 -14.75 -16.60 0.01
CA GLU A 52 -15.12 -17.92 -0.48
C GLU A 52 -14.01 -18.96 -0.24
N HIS A 53 -12.76 -18.59 -0.48
CA HIS A 53 -11.60 -19.44 -0.18
C HIS A 53 -11.53 -19.77 1.32
N LEU A 54 -11.81 -18.80 2.21
CA LEU A 54 -11.89 -19.05 3.65
C LEU A 54 -13.00 -20.04 3.99
N GLN A 55 -14.20 -19.86 3.43
CA GLN A 55 -15.38 -20.69 3.71
C GLN A 55 -15.25 -22.12 3.19
N HIS A 56 -14.82 -22.27 1.92
CA HIS A 56 -14.87 -23.57 1.21
C HIS A 56 -13.55 -24.33 1.21
N THR A 57 -12.43 -23.66 1.51
CA THR A 57 -11.12 -24.32 1.52
C THR A 57 -10.49 -24.34 2.91
N LEU A 58 -10.35 -23.20 3.56
CA LEU A 58 -9.57 -23.13 4.79
C LEU A 58 -10.32 -23.73 5.99
N ILE A 59 -11.54 -23.27 6.26
CA ILE A 59 -12.32 -23.73 7.42
C ILE A 59 -12.61 -25.25 7.39
N PRO A 60 -13.01 -25.85 6.25
CA PRO A 60 -13.19 -27.30 6.19
C PRO A 60 -11.92 -28.10 6.47
N ASN A 61 -10.75 -27.52 6.24
CA ASN A 61 -9.46 -28.12 6.57
C ASN A 61 -8.94 -27.71 7.97
N GLY A 62 -9.78 -27.14 8.84
CA GLY A 62 -9.43 -26.73 10.20
C GLY A 62 -8.44 -25.58 10.26
N ARG A 63 -8.45 -24.66 9.26
CA ARG A 63 -7.47 -23.58 9.11
C ARG A 63 -8.13 -22.22 9.03
N LEU A 64 -7.43 -21.18 9.51
CA LEU A 64 -7.76 -19.78 9.28
C LEU A 64 -6.78 -19.10 8.33
N THR A 65 -5.63 -19.73 8.10
CA THR A 65 -4.57 -19.29 7.17
C THR A 65 -4.20 -20.46 6.25
N GLY A 66 -3.81 -20.20 5.01
CA GLY A 66 -3.43 -21.27 4.09
C GLY A 66 -3.02 -20.76 2.72
N TRP A 67 -2.94 -21.68 1.77
CA TRP A 67 -2.48 -21.39 0.42
C TRP A 67 -3.64 -21.22 -0.54
N ASP A 68 -3.59 -20.18 -1.35
CA ASP A 68 -4.53 -19.92 -2.44
C ASP A 68 -3.80 -19.92 -3.78
N MET A 69 -4.23 -20.78 -4.70
CA MET A 69 -3.63 -20.96 -6.04
C MET A 69 -4.13 -19.95 -7.07
N ALA A 70 -5.24 -19.25 -6.80
CA ALA A 70 -5.97 -18.46 -7.79
C ALA A 70 -5.12 -17.37 -8.45
N ASN A 71 -4.30 -16.69 -7.66
CA ASN A 71 -3.52 -15.50 -8.05
C ASN A 71 -2.04 -15.66 -7.66
N PHE A 72 -1.15 -14.80 -8.16
CA PHE A 72 0.27 -14.70 -7.78
C PHE A 72 1.09 -16.00 -7.91
N CYS A 73 0.65 -16.94 -8.76
CA CYS A 73 1.19 -18.30 -8.79
C CYS A 73 1.04 -19.05 -7.46
N GLY A 74 0.06 -18.69 -6.68
CA GLY A 74 -0.16 -19.08 -5.31
C GLY A 74 0.44 -18.13 -4.29
N TYR A 75 -0.28 -17.91 -3.20
CA TYR A 75 0.14 -17.05 -2.10
C TYR A 75 -0.43 -17.52 -0.77
N PRO A 76 0.22 -17.16 0.38
CA PRO A 76 -0.22 -17.57 1.70
C PRO A 76 -1.37 -16.67 2.18
N ASN A 77 -2.61 -17.05 1.87
CA ASN A 77 -3.80 -16.28 2.21
C ASN A 77 -3.96 -16.19 3.73
N PHE A 78 -4.27 -14.99 4.23
CA PHE A 78 -4.39 -14.60 5.64
C PHE A 78 -3.13 -14.72 6.52
N ASN A 79 -2.02 -15.22 6.05
CA ASN A 79 -0.77 -15.18 6.83
C ASN A 79 -0.26 -13.74 7.04
N PHE A 80 -0.55 -12.84 6.07
CA PHE A 80 -0.12 -11.44 6.12
C PHE A 80 -1.30 -10.46 5.95
N TYR A 81 -2.52 -10.95 6.09
CA TYR A 81 -3.74 -10.15 5.95
C TYR A 81 -4.74 -10.45 7.07
N PHE A 82 -5.77 -9.62 7.17
CA PHE A 82 -6.68 -9.53 8.31
C PHE A 82 -7.80 -10.57 8.24
N ILE A 83 -8.04 -11.31 9.33
CA ILE A 83 -8.97 -12.44 9.35
C ILE A 83 -10.38 -12.05 9.85
N PRO A 84 -10.56 -11.29 10.97
CA PRO A 84 -11.85 -11.16 11.63
C PRO A 84 -13.00 -10.67 10.76
N PRO A 85 -12.85 -9.68 9.85
CA PRO A 85 -13.97 -9.27 9.02
C PRO A 85 -14.49 -10.41 8.12
N PHE A 86 -13.57 -11.13 7.46
CA PHE A 86 -13.94 -12.29 6.62
C PHE A 86 -14.53 -13.43 7.43
N LEU A 87 -13.93 -13.74 8.58
CA LEU A 87 -14.45 -14.78 9.48
C LEU A 87 -15.84 -14.42 9.99
N THR A 88 -16.10 -13.15 10.28
CA THR A 88 -17.45 -12.69 10.66
C THR A 88 -18.46 -12.95 9.54
N ALA A 89 -18.10 -12.68 8.29
CA ALA A 89 -18.97 -12.98 7.16
C ALA A 89 -19.24 -14.49 7.04
N VAL A 90 -18.22 -15.34 7.18
CA VAL A 90 -18.39 -16.79 7.14
C VAL A 90 -19.23 -17.31 8.32
N ILE A 91 -19.05 -16.76 9.54
CA ILE A 91 -19.90 -17.13 10.69
C ILE A 91 -21.37 -16.81 10.41
N LEU A 92 -21.67 -15.68 9.77
CA LEU A 92 -23.04 -15.33 9.40
C LEU A 92 -23.66 -16.38 8.46
N THR A 93 -22.87 -17.04 7.62
CA THR A 93 -23.38 -18.11 6.75
C THR A 93 -23.85 -19.35 7.52
N TRP A 94 -23.32 -19.60 8.71
CA TRP A 94 -23.78 -20.71 9.57
C TRP A 94 -25.21 -20.51 10.11
N PHE A 95 -25.69 -19.26 10.06
CA PHE A 95 -27.09 -18.89 10.37
C PHE A 95 -27.99 -18.85 9.12
N GLY A 96 -27.54 -19.38 7.98
CA GLY A 96 -28.30 -19.44 6.74
C GLY A 96 -28.25 -18.19 5.87
N ILE A 97 -27.43 -17.19 6.20
CA ILE A 97 -27.27 -15.98 5.39
C ILE A 97 -26.29 -16.27 4.24
N PRO A 98 -26.66 -16.08 2.96
CA PRO A 98 -25.74 -16.26 1.84
C PRO A 98 -24.45 -15.44 2.02
N LEU A 99 -23.29 -15.98 1.61
CA LEU A 99 -21.99 -15.29 1.76
C LEU A 99 -21.97 -13.92 1.05
N THR A 100 -22.66 -13.78 -0.08
CA THR A 100 -22.87 -12.53 -0.81
C THR A 100 -23.47 -11.44 0.07
N ILE A 101 -24.53 -11.77 0.80
CA ILE A 101 -25.23 -10.87 1.74
C ILE A 101 -24.38 -10.68 3.00
N ALA A 102 -23.84 -11.77 3.55
CA ALA A 102 -23.02 -11.72 4.77
C ALA A 102 -21.81 -10.77 4.62
N LEU A 103 -21.11 -10.85 3.48
CA LEU A 103 -19.97 -9.97 3.20
C LEU A 103 -20.40 -8.51 3.07
N LYS A 104 -21.53 -8.21 2.40
CA LYS A 104 -22.09 -6.85 2.32
C LYS A 104 -22.42 -6.29 3.71
N ILE A 105 -23.05 -7.10 4.57
CA ILE A 105 -23.36 -6.71 5.97
C ILE A 105 -22.08 -6.37 6.72
N VAL A 106 -21.02 -7.17 6.58
CA VAL A 106 -19.74 -6.92 7.26
C VAL A 106 -19.06 -5.65 6.72
N ILE A 107 -19.07 -5.44 5.41
CA ILE A 107 -18.53 -4.23 4.77
C ILE A 107 -19.23 -2.97 5.34
N ALA A 108 -20.55 -2.99 5.42
CA ALA A 108 -21.35 -1.88 5.91
C ALA A 108 -21.34 -1.72 7.44
N SER A 109 -21.04 -2.78 8.19
CA SER A 109 -21.19 -2.82 9.67
C SER A 109 -20.48 -1.68 10.37
N GLY A 110 -19.29 -1.28 9.90
CA GLY A 110 -18.50 -0.22 10.51
C GLY A 110 -19.21 1.14 10.48
N TRP A 111 -20.04 1.42 9.47
CA TRP A 111 -20.78 2.68 9.35
C TRP A 111 -21.84 2.83 10.44
N TYR A 112 -22.46 1.73 10.84
CA TYR A 112 -23.45 1.69 11.92
C TYR A 112 -22.81 1.61 13.32
N ILE A 113 -21.69 0.90 13.43
CA ILE A 113 -20.98 0.72 14.70
C ILE A 113 -20.27 2.00 15.13
N LEU A 114 -19.72 2.81 14.20
CA LEU A 114 -18.91 3.98 14.54
C LEU A 114 -19.66 5.02 15.40
N PRO A 115 -20.87 5.48 15.07
CA PRO A 115 -21.62 6.40 15.91
C PRO A 115 -21.93 5.83 17.31
N ILE A 116 -22.26 4.54 17.39
CA ILE A 116 -22.49 3.84 18.67
C ILE A 116 -21.20 3.81 19.49
N SER A 117 -20.07 3.50 18.88
CA SER A 117 -18.77 3.45 19.54
C SER A 117 -18.33 4.81 20.09
N VAL A 118 -18.55 5.88 19.34
CA VAL A 118 -18.25 7.25 19.78
C VAL A 118 -19.18 7.65 20.94
N TYR A 119 -20.46 7.36 20.84
CA TYR A 119 -21.40 7.56 21.93
C TYR A 119 -20.95 6.85 23.22
N LEU A 120 -20.63 5.56 23.12
CA LEU A 120 -20.17 4.75 24.26
C LEU A 120 -18.82 5.25 24.81
N CYS A 121 -17.91 5.68 23.95
CA CYS A 121 -16.64 6.28 24.34
C CYS A 121 -16.87 7.44 25.31
N LEU A 122 -17.64 8.41 24.90
CA LEU A 122 -17.90 9.62 25.67
C LEU A 122 -18.74 9.32 26.95
N ARG A 123 -19.64 8.35 26.88
CA ARG A 123 -20.37 7.86 28.08
C ARG A 123 -19.43 7.20 29.11
N TYR A 124 -18.51 6.36 28.67
CA TYR A 124 -17.56 5.69 29.57
C TYR A 124 -16.55 6.66 30.18
N MET A 125 -16.19 7.70 29.44
CA MET A 125 -15.35 8.79 29.92
C MET A 125 -16.11 9.79 30.83
N LYS A 126 -17.42 9.56 31.09
CA LYS A 126 -18.27 10.36 32.00
C LYS A 126 -18.53 11.78 31.48
N TYR A 127 -18.62 11.96 30.15
CA TYR A 127 -19.04 13.23 29.57
C TYR A 127 -20.55 13.47 29.79
N TYR A 128 -20.94 14.75 29.88
CA TYR A 128 -22.31 15.16 30.16
C TYR A 128 -23.17 15.26 28.92
N PHE A 129 -24.46 15.11 29.10
CA PHE A 129 -25.43 15.44 28.06
C PHE A 129 -25.29 16.91 27.65
N PRO A 130 -25.22 17.25 26.32
CA PRO A 130 -25.51 16.40 25.17
C PRO A 130 -24.22 15.90 24.41
N ALA A 131 -23.03 16.03 25.00
CA ALA A 131 -21.77 15.71 24.30
C ALA A 131 -21.75 14.29 23.68
N PRO A 132 -22.19 13.21 24.35
CA PRO A 132 -22.15 11.87 23.74
C PRO A 132 -22.94 11.76 22.45
N ILE A 133 -24.15 12.33 22.44
CA ILE A 133 -25.00 12.24 21.25
C ILE A 133 -24.55 13.18 20.13
N LEU A 134 -24.03 14.35 20.44
CA LEU A 134 -23.44 15.25 19.44
C LEU A 134 -22.20 14.63 18.78
N GLY A 135 -21.37 13.89 19.54
CA GLY A 135 -20.26 13.14 19.00
C GLY A 135 -20.70 12.06 18.02
N ALA A 136 -21.80 11.35 18.33
CA ALA A 136 -22.37 10.36 17.43
C ALA A 136 -22.89 10.99 16.11
N PHE A 137 -23.57 12.14 16.19
CA PHE A 137 -24.02 12.88 14.99
C PHE A 137 -22.86 13.43 14.16
N ALA A 138 -21.82 13.93 14.80
CA ALA A 138 -20.65 14.45 14.09
C ALA A 138 -19.91 13.36 13.30
N CYS A 139 -20.06 12.08 13.67
CA CYS A 139 -19.56 10.97 12.86
C CYS A 139 -20.20 10.91 11.47
N LEU A 140 -21.42 11.44 11.27
CA LEU A 140 -22.03 11.50 9.94
C LEU A 140 -21.20 12.37 8.98
N LEU A 141 -20.70 13.53 9.45
CA LEU A 141 -19.81 14.39 8.65
C LEU A 141 -18.52 13.67 8.26
N PHE A 142 -18.03 12.78 9.10
CA PHE A 142 -16.85 11.96 8.81
C PHE A 142 -17.19 10.83 7.83
N LEU A 143 -18.28 10.11 8.05
CA LEU A 143 -18.68 8.97 7.22
C LEU A 143 -19.01 9.41 5.78
N PHE A 144 -19.74 10.49 5.61
CA PHE A 144 -20.15 11.02 4.31
C PHE A 144 -19.16 12.05 3.73
N ASN A 145 -17.93 12.08 4.21
CA ASN A 145 -16.88 12.92 3.65
C ASN A 145 -16.40 12.36 2.31
N GLU A 146 -16.58 13.13 1.23
CA GLU A 146 -16.22 12.77 -0.14
C GLU A 146 -14.83 13.27 -0.58
N SER A 147 -14.09 13.94 0.29
CA SER A 147 -12.79 14.53 -0.07
C SER A 147 -11.68 13.51 -0.33
N TYR A 148 -11.88 12.25 0.02
CA TYR A 148 -10.89 11.18 -0.19
C TYR A 148 -11.53 9.79 -0.26
N THR A 149 -10.86 8.87 -0.98
CA THR A 149 -11.37 7.51 -1.25
C THR A 149 -10.42 6.39 -0.85
N MET A 150 -9.22 6.68 -0.34
CA MET A 150 -8.18 5.67 -0.12
C MET A 150 -7.50 5.76 1.24
N PHE A 151 -8.02 6.54 2.18
CA PHE A 151 -7.40 6.75 3.50
C PHE A 151 -8.04 5.90 4.60
N GLY A 152 -9.17 5.30 4.30
CA GLY A 152 -9.95 4.51 5.26
C GLY A 152 -10.90 5.35 6.13
N GLY A 153 -11.83 4.70 6.80
CA GLY A 153 -12.70 5.24 7.83
C GLY A 153 -13.99 5.92 7.35
N ASN A 154 -14.04 6.50 6.14
CA ASN A 154 -15.26 7.01 5.54
C ASN A 154 -15.92 5.97 4.62
N ILE A 155 -17.14 6.23 4.18
CA ILE A 155 -17.92 5.32 3.32
C ILE A 155 -17.21 5.10 1.99
N LEU A 156 -16.72 6.13 1.31
CA LEU A 156 -16.03 6.00 0.02
C LEU A 156 -14.77 5.13 0.10
N SER A 157 -13.95 5.29 1.14
CA SER A 157 -12.79 4.42 1.32
C SER A 157 -13.18 2.96 1.60
N THR A 158 -14.28 2.75 2.32
CA THR A 158 -14.82 1.42 2.58
C THR A 158 -15.28 0.75 1.28
N LEU A 159 -15.98 1.51 0.42
CA LEU A 159 -16.44 1.07 -0.90
C LEU A 159 -15.27 0.83 -1.87
N ALA A 160 -14.17 1.59 -1.74
CA ALA A 160 -12.94 1.35 -2.49
C ALA A 160 -12.23 0.04 -2.09
N GLY A 161 -12.61 -0.57 -0.94
CA GLY A 161 -12.09 -1.86 -0.49
C GLY A 161 -11.45 -1.87 0.89
N GLU A 162 -11.35 -0.71 1.58
CA GLU A 162 -10.70 -0.59 2.89
C GLU A 162 -11.65 -0.97 4.06
N PHE A 163 -12.52 -1.97 3.85
CA PHE A 163 -13.53 -2.34 4.85
C PHE A 163 -12.92 -2.99 6.11
N CYS A 164 -11.81 -3.70 6.00
CA CYS A 164 -11.09 -4.23 7.17
C CYS A 164 -10.62 -3.10 8.09
N TYR A 165 -10.16 -1.99 7.49
CA TYR A 165 -9.84 -0.78 8.25
C TYR A 165 -11.09 -0.22 8.91
N MET A 166 -12.17 -0.03 8.17
CA MET A 166 -13.43 0.53 8.70
C MET A 166 -14.01 -0.32 9.83
N PHE A 167 -14.00 -1.65 9.70
CA PHE A 167 -14.42 -2.59 10.73
C PHE A 167 -13.65 -2.35 12.05
N THR A 168 -12.34 -2.24 11.97
CA THR A 168 -11.45 -2.02 13.12
C THR A 168 -11.61 -0.59 13.67
N PHE A 169 -11.63 0.38 12.77
CA PHE A 169 -11.73 1.80 13.08
C PHE A 169 -13.03 2.13 13.84
N SER A 170 -14.12 1.48 13.49
CA SER A 170 -15.40 1.66 14.18
C SER A 170 -15.37 1.17 15.64
N LEU A 171 -14.53 0.18 15.96
CA LEU A 171 -14.35 -0.33 17.34
C LEU A 171 -13.40 0.54 18.18
N PHE A 172 -12.58 1.35 17.55
CA PHE A 172 -11.51 2.07 18.23
C PHE A 172 -12.02 3.11 19.26
N PRO A 173 -13.02 3.96 18.99
CA PRO A 173 -13.59 4.85 20.00
C PRO A 173 -14.14 4.09 21.20
N TYR A 174 -14.85 2.98 20.98
CA TYR A 174 -15.32 2.12 22.08
C TYR A 174 -14.16 1.63 22.95
N PHE A 175 -13.05 1.19 22.31
CA PHE A 175 -11.85 0.75 23.01
C PHE A 175 -11.25 1.88 23.85
N ILE A 176 -11.14 3.11 23.33
CA ILE A 176 -10.66 4.28 24.10
C ILE A 176 -11.50 4.45 25.38
N GLY A 177 -12.82 4.54 25.22
CA GLY A 177 -13.72 4.73 26.38
C GLY A 177 -13.65 3.58 27.38
N SER A 178 -13.62 2.35 26.89
CA SER A 178 -13.56 1.14 27.72
C SER A 178 -12.23 1.04 28.47
N MET A 179 -11.09 1.39 27.84
CA MET A 179 -9.77 1.45 28.46
C MET A 179 -9.73 2.50 29.57
N VAL A 180 -10.20 3.74 29.27
CA VAL A 180 -10.23 4.81 30.29
C VAL A 180 -11.10 4.42 31.47
N LYS A 181 -12.28 3.83 31.25
CA LYS A 181 -13.13 3.33 32.32
C LYS A 181 -12.46 2.21 33.09
N GLY A 182 -11.87 1.24 32.39
CA GLY A 182 -11.18 0.11 33.01
C GLY A 182 -9.98 0.55 33.85
N LEU A 183 -9.18 1.47 33.37
CA LEU A 183 -8.08 2.08 34.10
C LEU A 183 -8.55 2.83 35.35
N ASN A 184 -9.73 3.45 35.35
CA ASN A 184 -10.28 4.18 36.52
C ASN A 184 -10.92 3.27 37.56
N ASP A 185 -11.61 2.23 37.12
CA ASP A 185 -12.48 1.40 37.97
C ASP A 185 -11.85 0.02 38.26
N ASP A 186 -10.65 -0.30 37.77
CA ASP A 186 -9.97 -1.60 37.78
C ASP A 186 -10.84 -2.75 37.28
N SER A 187 -11.52 -2.49 36.19
CA SER A 187 -12.50 -3.38 35.59
C SER A 187 -12.23 -3.61 34.10
N ARG A 188 -12.94 -4.58 33.52
CA ARG A 188 -12.95 -4.79 32.05
C ARG A 188 -11.62 -5.29 31.43
N ILE A 189 -10.72 -5.87 32.23
CA ILE A 189 -9.43 -6.36 31.74
C ILE A 189 -9.61 -7.34 30.60
N ILE A 190 -10.43 -8.37 30.80
CA ILE A 190 -10.71 -9.41 29.80
C ILE A 190 -11.29 -8.77 28.53
N ARG A 191 -12.31 -7.93 28.67
CA ARG A 191 -12.96 -7.26 27.54
C ARG A 191 -11.99 -6.41 26.73
N ASN A 192 -11.18 -5.59 27.42
CA ASN A 192 -10.22 -4.72 26.76
C ASN A 192 -9.09 -5.52 26.09
N GLY A 193 -8.65 -6.64 26.68
CA GLY A 193 -7.69 -7.54 26.07
C GLY A 193 -8.24 -8.20 24.80
N ILE A 194 -9.46 -8.73 24.84
CA ILE A 194 -10.10 -9.33 23.66
C ILE A 194 -10.28 -8.28 22.55
N VAL A 195 -10.80 -7.08 22.87
CA VAL A 195 -10.98 -6.01 21.88
C VAL A 195 -9.64 -5.57 21.27
N LEU A 196 -8.58 -5.47 22.10
CA LEU A 196 -7.23 -5.19 21.60
C LEU A 196 -6.75 -6.25 20.61
N GLY A 197 -6.96 -7.53 20.93
CA GLY A 197 -6.62 -8.66 20.04
C GLY A 197 -7.41 -8.62 18.73
N ILE A 198 -8.72 -8.35 18.77
CA ILE A 198 -9.58 -8.21 17.59
C ILE A 198 -9.09 -7.02 16.74
N ILE A 199 -8.79 -5.87 17.33
CA ILE A 199 -8.24 -4.71 16.63
C ILE A 199 -6.93 -5.09 15.92
N GLY A 200 -6.02 -5.81 16.61
CA GLY A 200 -4.75 -6.24 16.04
C GLY A 200 -4.89 -7.21 14.88
N LEU A 201 -5.79 -8.18 14.99
CA LEU A 201 -6.10 -9.14 13.93
C LEU A 201 -6.82 -8.51 12.73
N SER A 202 -7.52 -7.38 12.93
CA SER A 202 -8.35 -6.75 11.91
C SER A 202 -7.65 -5.62 11.15
N HIS A 203 -6.75 -4.82 11.77
CA HIS A 203 -5.93 -3.84 11.05
C HIS A 203 -4.79 -3.25 11.90
N LEU A 204 -3.55 -3.42 11.46
CA LEU A 204 -2.35 -2.99 12.20
C LEU A 204 -2.24 -1.47 12.41
N PHE A 205 -2.69 -0.64 11.47
CA PHE A 205 -2.61 0.83 11.63
C PHE A 205 -3.57 1.39 12.68
N VAL A 206 -4.65 0.69 13.00
CA VAL A 206 -5.52 1.02 14.14
C VAL A 206 -4.98 0.38 15.44
N PHE A 207 -4.31 -0.78 15.33
CA PHE A 207 -3.72 -1.45 16.48
C PHE A 207 -2.61 -0.63 17.14
N ILE A 208 -1.78 0.09 16.37
CA ILE A 208 -0.68 0.88 16.95
C ILE A 208 -1.21 2.01 17.87
N PRO A 209 -2.16 2.86 17.48
CA PRO A 209 -2.79 3.80 18.41
C PRO A 209 -3.51 3.10 19.57
N ALA A 210 -4.12 1.93 19.36
CA ALA A 210 -4.79 1.18 20.42
C ALA A 210 -3.81 0.65 21.47
N ILE A 211 -2.73 0.01 21.06
CA ILE A 211 -1.69 -0.47 21.99
C ILE A 211 -0.99 0.70 22.70
N SER A 212 -0.79 1.83 22.02
CA SER A 212 -0.21 3.02 22.63
C SER A 212 -1.11 3.57 23.76
N LEU A 213 -2.42 3.47 23.60
CA LEU A 213 -3.36 3.86 24.65
C LEU A 213 -3.28 2.92 25.88
N VAL A 214 -3.02 1.62 25.65
CA VAL A 214 -2.76 0.70 26.78
C VAL A 214 -1.51 1.17 27.52
N LEU A 215 -0.45 1.53 26.80
CA LEU A 215 0.80 2.05 27.39
C LEU A 215 0.61 3.41 28.08
N PHE A 216 -0.43 4.17 27.73
CA PHE A 216 -0.80 5.40 28.45
C PHE A 216 -1.09 5.17 29.93
N GLY A 217 -1.50 3.97 30.33
CA GLY A 217 -1.69 3.57 31.74
C GLY A 217 -0.43 3.75 32.60
N VAL A 218 0.78 3.78 32.00
CA VAL A 218 2.06 4.06 32.69
C VAL A 218 2.05 5.45 33.35
N PHE A 219 1.33 6.41 32.78
CA PHE A 219 1.22 7.77 33.33
C PHE A 219 0.26 7.86 34.53
N SER A 220 -0.53 6.82 34.78
CA SER A 220 -1.43 6.78 35.92
C SER A 220 -0.83 5.90 37.00
N LYS A 221 -0.47 6.48 38.12
CA LYS A 221 0.35 5.96 39.24
C LYS A 221 0.02 4.57 39.87
N LYS A 222 -0.77 3.70 39.21
CA LYS A 222 -1.18 2.42 39.85
C LYS A 222 -1.46 1.24 38.93
N ARG A 223 -1.05 1.23 37.64
CA ARG A 223 -1.74 0.33 36.70
C ARG A 223 -0.91 -0.44 35.70
N ILE A 224 0.38 -0.65 35.97
CA ILE A 224 1.22 -1.49 35.10
C ILE A 224 0.65 -2.92 35.04
N SER A 225 0.19 -3.46 36.15
CA SER A 225 -0.44 -4.79 36.16
C SER A 225 -1.67 -4.89 35.27
N TYR A 226 -2.55 -3.85 35.28
CA TYR A 226 -3.70 -3.79 34.40
C TYR A 226 -3.27 -3.82 32.91
N MET A 227 -2.26 -3.02 32.56
CA MET A 227 -1.73 -2.96 31.19
C MET A 227 -1.15 -4.29 30.75
N ILE A 228 -0.31 -4.91 31.59
CA ILE A 228 0.30 -6.22 31.32
C ILE A 228 -0.79 -7.27 31.07
N GLN A 229 -1.83 -7.32 31.89
CA GLN A 229 -2.93 -8.26 31.70
C GLN A 229 -3.70 -8.03 30.40
N VAL A 230 -4.03 -6.77 30.08
CA VAL A 230 -4.68 -6.43 28.79
C VAL A 230 -3.80 -6.82 27.61
N CYS A 231 -2.48 -6.55 27.67
CA CYS A 231 -1.53 -6.94 26.63
C CYS A 231 -1.40 -8.46 26.51
N ILE A 232 -1.27 -9.20 27.62
CA ILE A 232 -1.16 -10.66 27.60
C ILE A 232 -2.39 -11.28 26.93
N ILE A 233 -3.59 -10.82 27.29
CA ILE A 233 -4.82 -11.30 26.67
C ILE A 233 -4.87 -10.91 25.19
N GLY A 234 -4.58 -9.65 24.85
CA GLY A 234 -4.62 -9.17 23.48
C GLY A 234 -3.64 -9.90 22.56
N PHE A 235 -2.37 -10.03 22.99
CA PHE A 235 -1.37 -10.79 22.26
C PHE A 235 -1.67 -12.29 22.27
N GLY A 236 -2.21 -12.85 23.36
CA GLY A 236 -2.64 -14.23 23.42
C GLY A 236 -3.72 -14.56 22.37
N VAL A 237 -4.72 -13.70 22.23
CA VAL A 237 -5.78 -13.86 21.22
C VAL A 237 -5.22 -13.81 19.79
N MET A 238 -4.21 -12.98 19.52
CA MET A 238 -3.65 -12.83 18.17
C MET A 238 -2.38 -13.65 17.92
N ALA A 239 -1.91 -14.47 18.87
CA ALA A 239 -0.63 -15.16 18.79
C ALA A 239 -0.52 -16.10 17.59
N PHE A 240 -1.60 -16.82 17.22
CA PHE A 240 -1.64 -17.73 16.07
C PHE A 240 -1.33 -17.05 14.74
N TRP A 241 -1.54 -15.74 14.65
CA TRP A 241 -1.33 -14.92 13.45
C TRP A 241 -0.07 -14.06 13.54
N ILE A 242 0.18 -13.40 14.68
CA ILE A 242 1.28 -12.45 14.80
C ILE A 242 2.67 -13.15 14.84
N LEU A 243 2.78 -14.34 15.43
CA LEU A 243 4.05 -15.05 15.47
C LEU A 243 4.53 -15.50 14.09
N PRO A 244 3.73 -16.17 13.26
CA PRO A 244 4.15 -16.49 11.89
C PRO A 244 4.37 -15.24 11.02
N LEU A 245 3.59 -14.17 11.19
CA LEU A 245 3.81 -12.91 10.50
C LEU A 245 5.21 -12.33 10.79
N ILE A 246 5.62 -12.28 12.06
CA ILE A 246 6.95 -11.81 12.46
C ILE A 246 8.05 -12.73 11.92
N ALA A 247 7.86 -14.04 11.99
CA ALA A 247 8.84 -15.03 11.53
C ALA A 247 9.09 -14.93 10.02
N TRP A 248 8.03 -14.72 9.22
CA TRP A 248 8.11 -14.71 7.76
C TRP A 248 8.11 -13.32 7.13
N ARG A 249 8.24 -12.25 7.95
CA ARG A 249 8.23 -10.85 7.46
C ARG A 249 9.22 -10.56 6.31
N LYS A 250 10.34 -11.31 6.23
CA LYS A 250 11.34 -11.15 5.15
C LYS A 250 10.83 -11.62 3.79
N LEU A 251 9.83 -12.50 3.76
CA LEU A 251 9.17 -12.96 2.53
C LEU A 251 7.99 -12.07 2.14
N TYR A 252 7.67 -11.09 2.99
CA TYR A 252 6.64 -10.12 2.76
C TYR A 252 7.16 -9.00 1.86
N THR A 253 6.45 -8.73 0.78
CA THR A 253 6.79 -7.63 -0.11
C THR A 253 6.24 -6.35 0.45
N ILE A 254 7.09 -5.48 0.99
CA ILE A 254 6.67 -4.18 1.52
C ILE A 254 6.33 -3.27 0.33
N PRO A 255 5.08 -2.82 0.17
CA PRO A 255 4.70 -1.89 -0.86
C PRO A 255 5.38 -0.55 -0.63
N VAL A 256 5.60 0.14 -1.71
CA VAL A 256 6.29 1.42 -1.70
C VAL A 256 5.46 2.52 -1.10
N TYR A 257 6.17 3.33 -0.40
CA TYR A 257 5.75 4.51 0.33
C TYR A 257 4.89 5.46 -0.51
N MET A 258 3.58 5.47 -0.30
CA MET A 258 2.69 6.54 -0.77
C MET A 258 2.68 7.75 0.19
N ILE A 259 3.64 7.86 1.09
CA ILE A 259 3.62 8.79 2.23
C ILE A 259 3.38 10.24 1.81
N TRP A 260 3.96 10.66 0.69
CA TRP A 260 4.09 12.07 0.38
C TRP A 260 3.18 12.60 -0.72
N GLN A 261 2.65 11.75 -1.59
CA GLN A 261 1.60 12.17 -2.53
C GLN A 261 0.34 12.60 -1.78
N SER A 262 0.05 11.93 -0.67
CA SER A 262 -1.08 12.26 0.20
C SER A 262 -0.89 13.60 0.92
N PHE A 263 0.34 13.93 1.33
CA PHE A 263 0.63 15.17 2.07
C PHE A 263 0.47 16.42 1.21
N VAL A 264 0.78 16.36 -0.07
CA VAL A 264 0.66 17.48 -1.00
C VAL A 264 -0.80 17.75 -1.39
N SER A 265 -1.64 16.73 -1.39
CA SER A 265 -3.07 16.82 -1.76
C SER A 265 -4.00 17.10 -0.57
N TRP A 266 -3.50 16.98 0.66
CA TRP A 266 -4.31 17.25 1.85
C TRP A 266 -4.37 18.74 2.15
N PRO A 267 -5.57 19.29 2.30
CA PRO A 267 -5.72 20.71 2.57
C PRO A 267 -5.06 21.10 3.90
N VAL A 268 -4.68 22.35 3.98
CA VAL A 268 -4.14 23.09 5.13
C VAL A 268 -4.81 22.73 6.48
N THR A 269 -6.03 22.21 6.47
CA THR A 269 -6.76 21.67 7.61
C THR A 269 -6.01 20.62 8.42
N LEU A 270 -5.28 19.71 7.78
CA LEU A 270 -4.55 18.68 8.55
C LEU A 270 -3.24 19.21 9.13
N ILE A 271 -2.57 20.10 8.41
CA ILE A 271 -1.39 20.81 8.92
C ILE A 271 -1.81 21.67 10.11
N SER A 272 -2.91 22.41 9.99
CA SER A 272 -3.49 23.20 11.07
C SER A 272 -3.91 22.34 12.25
N ALA A 273 -4.58 21.21 12.00
CA ALA A 273 -4.98 20.26 13.02
C ALA A 273 -3.78 19.60 13.72
N SER A 274 -2.71 19.30 12.98
CA SER A 274 -1.47 18.76 13.54
C SER A 274 -0.74 19.77 14.41
N ILE A 275 -0.66 21.02 13.97
CA ILE A 275 -0.09 22.14 14.76
C ILE A 275 -0.91 22.38 16.02
N ILE A 276 -2.25 22.39 15.91
CA ILE A 276 -3.17 22.54 17.05
C ILE A 276 -3.01 21.35 18.01
N GLY A 277 -2.88 20.11 17.51
CA GLY A 277 -2.62 18.92 18.32
C GLY A 277 -1.31 19.01 19.11
N VAL A 278 -0.23 19.44 18.48
CA VAL A 278 1.08 19.63 19.13
C VAL A 278 1.05 20.77 20.14
N LEU A 279 0.30 21.83 19.88
CA LEU A 279 0.16 22.96 20.82
C LEU A 279 -0.77 22.64 22.00
N ILE A 280 -1.82 21.82 21.78
CA ILE A 280 -2.76 21.41 22.83
C ILE A 280 -2.19 20.31 23.73
N LEU A 281 -1.30 19.44 23.20
CA LEU A 281 -0.74 18.32 23.93
C LEU A 281 -0.06 18.68 25.26
N PRO A 282 0.83 19.69 25.33
CA PRO A 282 1.40 20.14 26.61
C PRO A 282 0.33 20.65 27.57
N ILE A 283 -0.67 21.38 27.06
CA ILE A 283 -1.78 21.92 27.88
C ILE A 283 -2.57 20.78 28.49
N VAL A 284 -2.87 19.74 27.72
CA VAL A 284 -3.66 18.57 28.14
C VAL A 284 -2.87 17.68 29.08
N ILE A 285 -1.57 17.48 28.85
CA ILE A 285 -0.71 16.63 29.70
C ILE A 285 -0.42 17.32 31.05
N PHE A 286 -0.15 18.60 31.07
CA PHE A 286 0.32 19.33 32.26
C PHE A 286 -0.77 20.05 33.03
N HIS A 287 -2.02 20.09 32.55
CA HIS A 287 -3.11 20.88 33.18
C HIS A 287 -3.49 20.42 34.61
N LYS A 288 -3.28 19.16 34.98
CA LYS A 288 -3.69 18.60 36.27
C LYS A 288 -2.65 18.77 37.40
N GLU A 289 -1.37 19.10 37.06
CA GLU A 289 -0.30 19.24 38.06
C GLU A 289 -0.14 20.68 38.62
N THR A 290 -0.91 21.63 38.12
CA THR A 290 -0.69 23.07 38.36
C THR A 290 -1.39 23.63 39.60
N LYS A 291 -1.58 22.84 40.65
CA LYS A 291 -1.93 23.42 41.97
C LYS A 291 -0.72 23.97 42.71
N ASN A 292 0.50 23.78 42.23
CA ASN A 292 1.71 24.36 42.82
C ASN A 292 2.29 25.45 41.87
N ASN A 293 2.62 26.60 42.48
CA ASN A 293 3.21 27.83 41.93
C ASN A 293 4.60 27.59 41.25
N ASN A 294 4.64 26.97 40.06
CA ASN A 294 5.88 26.75 39.34
C ASN A 294 6.17 27.87 38.36
N LYS A 295 7.22 28.64 38.60
CA LYS A 295 7.69 29.79 37.79
C LYS A 295 7.87 29.43 36.31
N VAL A 296 8.31 28.21 36.00
CA VAL A 296 8.51 27.68 34.63
C VAL A 296 7.19 27.61 33.87
N LEU A 297 6.12 27.18 34.52
CA LEU A 297 4.82 27.04 33.89
C LEU A 297 4.16 28.41 33.63
N ASN A 298 4.37 29.39 34.51
CA ASN A 298 3.93 30.78 34.28
C ASN A 298 4.68 31.44 33.14
N PHE A 299 5.95 31.11 32.93
CA PHE A 299 6.74 31.53 31.78
C PHE A 299 6.19 30.94 30.47
N PHE A 300 5.89 29.66 30.44
CA PHE A 300 5.26 29.03 29.26
C PHE A 300 3.85 29.59 29.00
N LYS A 301 3.03 29.83 29.99
CA LYS A 301 1.71 30.51 29.84
C LYS A 301 1.85 31.92 29.25
N LYS A 302 2.91 32.65 29.57
CA LYS A 302 3.17 34.00 29.05
C LYS A 302 3.58 33.98 27.58
N ILE A 303 4.31 32.95 27.13
CA ILE A 303 4.74 32.79 25.74
C ILE A 303 3.63 32.15 24.88
N PHE A 304 2.87 31.20 25.42
CA PHE A 304 1.86 30.49 24.66
C PHE A 304 0.63 31.33 24.31
N LYS A 305 0.24 32.31 25.14
CA LYS A 305 -0.87 33.21 24.80
C LYS A 305 -0.59 34.02 23.52
N PRO A 306 0.53 34.75 23.37
CA PRO A 306 0.80 35.48 22.13
C PRO A 306 1.07 34.57 20.93
N VAL A 307 1.69 33.40 21.12
CA VAL A 307 1.91 32.42 20.05
C VAL A 307 0.59 31.84 19.54
N ALA A 308 -0.36 31.49 20.42
CA ALA A 308 -1.68 31.04 20.03
C ALA A 308 -2.46 32.14 19.28
N VAL A 309 -2.38 33.39 19.73
CA VAL A 309 -2.99 34.53 19.02
C VAL A 309 -2.34 34.75 17.66
N LEU A 310 -1.00 34.68 17.55
CA LEU A 310 -0.27 34.77 16.28
C LEU A 310 -0.62 33.62 15.32
N CYS A 311 -0.77 32.39 15.81
CA CYS A 311 -1.22 31.27 15.00
C CYS A 311 -2.65 31.48 14.50
N ILE A 312 -3.55 32.00 15.32
CA ILE A 312 -4.94 32.33 14.94
C ILE A 312 -4.95 33.43 13.88
N ILE A 313 -4.17 34.48 14.06
CA ILE A 313 -4.03 35.58 13.08
C ILE A 313 -3.43 35.04 11.77
N ALA A 314 -2.42 34.20 11.84
CA ALA A 314 -1.82 33.56 10.66
C ALA A 314 -2.78 32.63 9.91
N ILE A 315 -3.61 31.88 10.64
CA ILE A 315 -4.65 31.03 10.05
C ILE A 315 -5.77 31.88 9.42
N ALA A 316 -6.19 32.97 10.08
CA ALA A 316 -7.18 33.89 9.54
C ALA A 316 -6.66 34.64 8.30
N ALA A 317 -5.43 35.10 8.34
CA ALA A 317 -4.76 35.77 7.21
C ALA A 317 -4.55 34.80 6.03
N PHE A 318 -4.15 33.58 6.30
CA PHE A 318 -3.99 32.55 5.26
C PHE A 318 -5.33 32.11 4.66
N SER A 319 -6.37 31.98 5.48
CA SER A 319 -7.75 31.71 5.01
C SER A 319 -8.29 32.87 4.17
N GLY A 320 -8.06 34.12 4.60
CA GLY A 320 -8.40 35.31 3.82
C GLY A 320 -7.63 35.41 2.49
N PHE A 321 -6.33 35.06 2.50
CA PHE A 321 -5.51 35.02 1.29
C PHE A 321 -5.96 33.92 0.33
N THR A 322 -6.35 32.75 0.84
CA THR A 322 -6.87 31.64 0.04
C THR A 322 -8.22 32.00 -0.61
N ILE A 323 -9.09 32.66 0.15
CA ILE A 323 -10.37 33.19 -0.37
C ILE A 323 -10.13 34.27 -1.45
N LEU A 324 -9.20 35.19 -1.23
CA LEU A 324 -8.80 36.20 -2.22
C LEU A 324 -8.20 35.60 -3.50
N GLN A 325 -7.41 34.54 -3.38
CA GLN A 325 -6.86 33.79 -4.53
C GLN A 325 -7.99 33.09 -5.31
N ILE A 326 -8.93 32.44 -4.62
CA ILE A 326 -10.09 31.78 -5.25
C ILE A 326 -10.97 32.78 -5.97
N VAL A 327 -11.23 33.95 -5.34
CA VAL A 327 -12.03 35.03 -5.94
C VAL A 327 -11.32 35.70 -7.13
N LYS A 328 -9.97 35.80 -7.10
CA LYS A 328 -9.20 36.39 -8.21
C LYS A 328 -9.04 35.47 -9.43
N THR A 329 -9.11 34.18 -9.27
CA THR A 329 -8.74 33.25 -10.34
C THR A 329 -9.92 32.79 -11.20
N GLU A 330 -11.18 32.90 -10.77
CA GLU A 330 -12.30 32.40 -11.57
C GLU A 330 -13.67 33.01 -11.20
N ILE A 331 -13.99 34.11 -11.81
CA ILE A 331 -15.39 34.64 -11.85
C ILE A 331 -16.26 33.87 -12.88
N THR A 332 -15.71 32.97 -13.68
CA THR A 332 -16.39 32.38 -14.85
C THR A 332 -16.84 30.93 -14.73
N SER A 333 -16.53 30.20 -13.65
CA SER A 333 -17.02 28.81 -13.47
C SER A 333 -17.24 28.46 -12.01
N PHE A 334 -18.43 28.70 -11.52
CA PHE A 334 -18.89 28.17 -10.22
C PHE A 334 -19.17 26.67 -10.36
N SER A 335 -18.26 25.82 -9.84
CA SER A 335 -18.62 24.44 -9.59
C SER A 335 -19.22 24.31 -8.18
N PRO A 336 -20.24 23.46 -7.98
CA PRO A 336 -20.86 23.24 -6.66
C PRO A 336 -19.82 22.85 -5.58
N GLU A 337 -18.76 22.15 -5.95
CA GLU A 337 -17.66 21.69 -5.08
C GLU A 337 -16.88 22.87 -4.47
N LYS A 338 -16.62 23.92 -5.25
CA LYS A 338 -15.93 25.14 -4.77
C LYS A 338 -16.81 25.92 -3.79
N THR A 339 -18.11 25.97 -4.03
CA THR A 339 -19.08 26.64 -3.16
C THR A 339 -19.17 25.92 -1.80
N ILE A 340 -19.19 24.60 -1.80
CA ILE A 340 -19.19 23.76 -0.58
C ILE A 340 -17.89 23.95 0.18
N GLY A 341 -16.73 23.95 -0.49
CA GLY A 341 -15.43 24.23 0.11
C GLY A 341 -15.38 25.59 0.81
N ILE A 342 -15.97 26.63 0.18
CA ILE A 342 -16.07 27.98 0.76
C ILE A 342 -17.02 28.00 1.96
N ILE A 343 -18.17 27.32 1.89
CA ILE A 343 -19.13 27.21 2.99
C ILE A 343 -18.51 26.47 4.17
N ILE A 344 -17.79 25.39 3.92
CA ILE A 344 -17.05 24.65 4.96
C ILE A 344 -15.98 25.54 5.58
N LEU A 345 -15.16 26.23 4.78
CA LEU A 345 -14.11 27.13 5.25
C LEU A 345 -14.70 28.30 6.05
N PHE A 346 -15.81 28.89 5.59
CA PHE A 346 -16.53 29.96 6.27
C PHE A 346 -17.18 29.48 7.57
N SER A 347 -17.77 28.29 7.56
CA SER A 347 -18.33 27.65 8.76
C SER A 347 -17.24 27.33 9.77
N TRP A 348 -16.06 26.88 9.33
CA TRP A 348 -14.88 26.68 10.18
C TRP A 348 -14.33 28.00 10.73
N THR A 349 -14.31 29.05 9.93
CA THR A 349 -13.84 30.39 10.37
C THR A 349 -14.82 31.01 11.37
N LEU A 350 -16.12 30.93 11.10
CA LEU A 350 -17.19 31.36 12.03
C LEU A 350 -17.12 30.54 13.33
N TRP A 351 -16.87 29.28 13.24
CA TRP A 351 -16.80 28.37 14.37
C TRP A 351 -15.50 28.59 15.19
N LEU A 352 -14.34 28.86 14.55
CA LEU A 352 -13.12 29.33 15.22
C LEU A 352 -13.34 30.68 15.92
N CYS A 353 -14.03 31.62 15.28
CA CYS A 353 -14.44 32.88 15.91
C CYS A 353 -15.38 32.63 17.10
N PHE A 354 -16.31 31.69 16.99
CA PHE A 354 -17.22 31.29 18.06
C PHE A 354 -16.50 30.64 19.24
N ILE A 355 -15.46 29.81 18.98
CA ILE A 355 -14.59 29.27 20.02
C ILE A 355 -13.79 30.37 20.71
N ILE A 356 -13.25 31.31 19.96
CA ILE A 356 -12.47 32.46 20.52
C ILE A 356 -13.36 33.34 21.37
N PHE A 357 -14.53 33.70 20.89
CA PHE A 357 -15.54 34.44 21.67
C PHE A 357 -16.06 33.62 22.84
N GLY A 358 -16.34 32.33 22.62
CA GLY A 358 -16.79 31.39 23.67
C GLY A 358 -15.74 31.16 24.75
N THR A 359 -14.45 31.18 24.43
CA THR A 359 -13.38 31.10 25.44
C THR A 359 -13.25 32.37 26.23
N HIS A 360 -13.52 33.53 25.66
CA HIS A 360 -13.49 34.81 26.39
C HIS A 360 -14.70 34.96 27.32
N MET A 361 -15.92 34.59 26.87
CA MET A 361 -17.11 34.45 27.71
C MET A 361 -17.03 33.25 28.64
N GLY A 362 -16.36 32.16 28.20
CA GLY A 362 -16.09 30.97 28.99
C GLY A 362 -15.14 31.21 30.16
N GLN A 363 -14.19 32.19 30.07
CA GLN A 363 -13.37 32.56 31.23
C GLN A 363 -14.19 33.18 32.37
N ILE A 364 -15.30 33.84 32.08
CA ILE A 364 -16.24 34.33 33.06
C ILE A 364 -17.08 33.17 33.63
N ALA A 365 -17.42 32.18 32.84
CA ALA A 365 -18.09 30.93 33.29
C ALA A 365 -17.12 29.93 33.91
N CYS A 366 -15.82 29.98 33.61
CA CYS A 366 -14.76 29.05 34.03
C CYS A 366 -14.47 29.04 35.54
N TYR A 367 -14.88 30.03 36.32
CA TYR A 367 -14.76 29.96 37.78
C TYR A 367 -15.60 28.80 38.37
N LYS A 368 -16.69 28.42 37.69
CA LYS A 368 -17.49 27.21 37.98
C LYS A 368 -17.01 25.93 37.23
N TRP A 369 -16.14 26.07 36.24
CA TRP A 369 -15.74 24.99 35.28
C TRP A 369 -14.59 24.12 35.79
N GLN A 370 -13.75 24.63 36.68
CA GLN A 370 -12.52 23.95 37.14
C GLN A 370 -12.77 22.68 37.96
N THR A 371 -14.01 22.42 38.39
CA THR A 371 -14.34 21.26 39.22
C THR A 371 -14.84 20.03 38.46
N ILE A 372 -15.09 20.08 37.17
CA ILE A 372 -15.84 19.04 36.45
C ILE A 372 -15.27 18.72 35.04
N GLN A 373 -13.97 18.85 34.83
CA GLN A 373 -13.42 18.53 33.50
C GLN A 373 -13.22 17.02 33.30
N PRO A 374 -13.75 16.44 32.19
CA PRO A 374 -13.39 15.11 31.76
C PRO A 374 -11.90 15.05 31.38
N ASP A 375 -11.30 13.89 31.53
CA ASP A 375 -9.89 13.69 31.25
C ASP A 375 -9.63 13.57 29.74
N PHE A 376 -9.08 14.61 29.10
CA PHE A 376 -8.70 14.63 27.67
C PHE A 376 -7.34 14.02 27.39
N ARG A 377 -6.55 13.69 28.42
CA ARG A 377 -5.19 13.17 28.23
C ARG A 377 -5.12 11.95 27.33
N PRO A 378 -6.06 10.98 27.38
CA PRO A 378 -6.04 9.84 26.48
C PRO A 378 -6.13 10.23 25.00
N PHE A 379 -6.99 11.18 24.65
CA PHE A 379 -7.09 11.67 23.27
C PHE A 379 -5.83 12.40 22.84
N GLY A 380 -5.30 13.29 23.68
CA GLY A 380 -4.04 14.00 23.41
C GLY A 380 -2.87 13.04 23.20
N TRP A 381 -2.81 11.96 23.99
CA TRP A 381 -1.81 10.92 23.81
C TRP A 381 -1.93 10.20 22.46
N VAL A 382 -3.12 9.75 22.09
CA VAL A 382 -3.34 9.08 20.80
C VAL A 382 -3.04 10.02 19.63
N ILE A 383 -3.46 11.30 19.71
CA ILE A 383 -3.12 12.31 18.70
C ILE A 383 -1.60 12.47 18.57
N PHE A 384 -0.88 12.57 19.68
CA PHE A 384 0.57 12.68 19.69
C PHE A 384 1.24 11.48 19.01
N VAL A 385 0.79 10.26 19.33
CA VAL A 385 1.30 9.03 18.73
C VAL A 385 1.00 9.00 17.22
N CYS A 386 -0.21 9.35 16.81
CA CYS A 386 -0.58 9.40 15.40
C CYS A 386 0.24 10.42 14.61
N ILE A 387 0.47 11.61 15.17
CA ILE A 387 1.34 12.63 14.56
C ILE A 387 2.76 12.11 14.45
N SER A 388 3.29 11.50 15.51
CA SER A 388 4.63 10.90 15.54
C SER A 388 4.79 9.80 14.49
N MET A 389 3.79 8.93 14.37
CA MET A 389 3.76 7.88 13.34
C MET A 389 3.75 8.49 11.93
N TYR A 390 2.91 9.48 11.70
CA TYR A 390 2.76 10.09 10.38
C TYR A 390 4.06 10.72 9.90
N PHE A 391 4.70 11.53 10.73
CA PHE A 391 5.97 12.17 10.40
C PHE A 391 7.18 11.24 10.54
N GLY A 392 7.15 10.31 11.48
CA GLY A 392 8.22 9.33 11.69
C GLY A 392 8.23 8.17 10.69
N ALA A 393 7.14 7.98 9.93
CA ALA A 393 6.99 6.84 9.03
C ALA A 393 8.07 6.73 7.95
N HIS A 394 8.51 7.86 7.42
CA HIS A 394 9.61 7.89 6.46
C HIS A 394 10.90 7.32 7.04
N PHE A 395 11.20 7.66 8.29
CA PHE A 395 12.38 7.20 9.03
C PHE A 395 12.32 5.72 9.37
N LEU A 396 11.13 5.29 9.82
CA LEU A 396 10.87 3.92 10.25
C LEU A 396 10.56 2.98 9.08
N LYS A 397 10.52 3.50 7.85
CA LYS A 397 10.11 2.78 6.63
C LYS A 397 8.77 2.07 6.81
N VAL A 398 7.81 2.75 7.45
CA VAL A 398 6.45 2.24 7.64
C VAL A 398 5.67 2.41 6.33
N PRO A 399 5.13 1.33 5.76
CA PRO A 399 4.30 1.42 4.56
C PRO A 399 2.92 2.00 4.90
N ASP A 400 2.20 2.46 3.87
CA ASP A 400 0.77 2.80 3.93
C ASP A 400 0.32 3.71 5.09
N ILE A 401 1.13 4.68 5.47
CA ILE A 401 0.85 5.63 6.55
C ILE A 401 -0.42 6.47 6.31
N ARG A 402 -0.99 6.39 5.12
CA ARG A 402 -2.27 7.02 4.74
C ARG A 402 -3.43 6.70 5.68
N PHE A 403 -3.35 5.61 6.42
CA PHE A 403 -4.38 5.19 7.37
C PHE A 403 -4.36 5.92 8.73
N VAL A 404 -3.36 6.73 9.01
CA VAL A 404 -3.26 7.48 10.28
C VAL A 404 -4.12 8.76 10.31
N PRO A 405 -4.17 9.58 9.25
CA PRO A 405 -4.98 10.79 9.22
C PRO A 405 -6.46 10.63 9.59
N PRO A 406 -7.18 9.57 9.18
CA PRO A 406 -8.57 9.38 9.59
C PRO A 406 -8.75 9.26 11.11
N VAL A 407 -7.79 8.62 11.81
CA VAL A 407 -7.80 8.53 13.27
C VAL A 407 -7.71 9.92 13.90
N LEU A 408 -6.81 10.77 13.39
CA LEU A 408 -6.67 12.15 13.85
C LEU A 408 -7.94 12.95 13.63
N LEU A 409 -8.54 12.86 12.43
CA LEU A 409 -9.76 13.58 12.09
C LEU A 409 -10.92 13.17 13.01
N LEU A 410 -11.10 11.88 13.22
CA LEU A 410 -12.14 11.37 14.13
C LEU A 410 -11.95 11.88 15.55
N LEU A 411 -10.72 11.84 16.08
CA LEU A 411 -10.44 12.31 17.43
C LEU A 411 -10.71 13.82 17.59
N LEU A 412 -10.37 14.61 16.57
CA LEU A 412 -10.71 16.03 16.55
C LEU A 412 -12.22 16.25 16.58
N ILE A 413 -12.98 15.53 15.75
CA ILE A 413 -14.45 15.59 15.74
C ILE A 413 -15.02 15.24 17.11
N ILE A 414 -14.51 14.21 17.78
CA ILE A 414 -14.91 13.81 19.13
C ILE A 414 -14.62 14.93 20.14
N ILE A 415 -13.43 15.52 20.11
CA ILE A 415 -13.01 16.61 21.00
C ILE A 415 -13.92 17.82 20.80
N PHE A 416 -14.18 18.23 19.56
CA PHE A 416 -15.04 19.36 19.26
C PHE A 416 -16.48 19.16 19.69
N SER A 417 -17.03 18.01 19.40
CA SER A 417 -18.39 17.66 19.82
C SER A 417 -18.55 17.71 21.34
N ASN A 418 -17.47 17.32 22.04
CA ASN A 418 -17.45 17.41 23.48
C ASN A 418 -17.43 18.88 23.96
N TYR A 419 -16.63 19.77 23.38
CA TYR A 419 -16.62 21.19 23.73
C TYR A 419 -17.97 21.85 23.52
N ILE A 420 -18.61 21.62 22.37
CA ILE A 420 -19.95 22.12 22.07
C ILE A 420 -20.98 21.55 23.07
N GLY A 421 -20.88 20.24 23.33
CA GLY A 421 -21.75 19.56 24.27
C GLY A 421 -21.61 20.07 25.70
N GLN A 422 -20.41 20.39 26.15
CA GLN A 422 -20.18 20.99 27.47
C GLN A 422 -20.78 22.39 27.56
N TYR A 423 -20.59 23.21 26.52
CA TYR A 423 -21.22 24.54 26.46
C TYR A 423 -22.74 24.41 26.54
N PHE A 424 -23.35 23.53 25.76
CA PHE A 424 -24.79 23.31 25.79
C PHE A 424 -25.28 22.74 27.14
N SER A 425 -24.45 22.03 27.88
CA SER A 425 -24.84 21.46 29.17
C SER A 425 -25.20 22.48 30.22
N VAL A 426 -24.64 23.69 30.14
CA VAL A 426 -24.86 24.80 31.10
C VAL A 426 -26.05 25.70 30.69
N LEU A 427 -26.59 25.56 29.47
CA LEU A 427 -27.72 26.33 28.98
C LEU A 427 -29.03 25.97 29.70
N PRO A 428 -30.00 26.88 29.75
CA PRO A 428 -31.40 26.59 30.18
C PRO A 428 -31.95 25.38 29.42
N VAL A 429 -32.85 24.62 30.03
CA VAL A 429 -33.35 23.35 29.51
C VAL A 429 -33.87 23.49 28.07
N LEU A 430 -34.76 24.44 27.82
CA LEU A 430 -35.35 24.66 26.50
C LEU A 430 -34.27 25.02 25.45
N VAL A 431 -33.42 25.99 25.78
CA VAL A 431 -32.33 26.43 24.88
C VAL A 431 -31.36 25.28 24.58
N LYS A 432 -31.07 24.45 25.57
CA LYS A 432 -30.20 23.25 25.39
C LYS A 432 -30.77 22.30 24.35
N TYR A 433 -32.01 21.88 24.48
CA TYR A 433 -32.62 20.91 23.55
C TYR A 433 -32.84 21.50 22.16
N THR A 434 -33.25 22.76 22.06
CA THR A 434 -33.39 23.43 20.77
C THR A 434 -32.04 23.60 20.07
N SER A 435 -30.96 23.93 20.80
CA SER A 435 -29.60 23.98 20.24
C SER A 435 -29.10 22.62 19.75
N VAL A 436 -29.39 21.54 20.49
CA VAL A 436 -29.06 20.19 20.05
C VAL A 436 -29.77 19.85 18.76
N LEU A 437 -31.10 20.07 18.70
CA LEU A 437 -31.87 19.79 17.49
C LEU A 437 -31.41 20.64 16.29
N PHE A 438 -31.03 21.90 16.52
CA PHE A 438 -30.49 22.76 15.48
C PHE A 438 -29.16 22.23 14.92
N VAL A 439 -28.22 21.81 15.78
CA VAL A 439 -26.94 21.22 15.32
C VAL A 439 -27.19 19.91 14.57
N VAL A 440 -28.09 19.07 15.08
CA VAL A 440 -28.47 17.81 14.40
C VAL A 440 -29.03 18.11 13.01
N PHE A 441 -29.94 19.10 12.90
CA PHE A 441 -30.55 19.51 11.65
C PHE A 441 -29.50 20.00 10.63
N ILE A 442 -28.54 20.85 11.07
CA ILE A 442 -27.46 21.34 10.20
C ILE A 442 -26.59 20.17 9.71
N ILE A 443 -26.24 19.22 10.59
CA ILE A 443 -25.44 18.05 10.22
C ILE A 443 -26.17 17.20 9.16
N CYS A 444 -27.46 16.93 9.37
CA CYS A 444 -28.26 16.16 8.42
C CYS A 444 -28.37 16.85 7.05
N ILE A 445 -28.61 18.18 7.03
CA ILE A 445 -28.62 18.95 5.77
C ILE A 445 -27.27 18.92 5.10
N ALA A 446 -26.17 19.13 5.83
CA ALA A 446 -24.81 19.09 5.27
C ALA A 446 -24.50 17.75 4.61
N VAL A 447 -24.93 16.65 5.24
CA VAL A 447 -24.77 15.30 4.68
C VAL A 447 -25.59 15.13 3.40
N ILE A 448 -26.88 15.50 3.43
CA ILE A 448 -27.77 15.37 2.25
C ILE A 448 -27.25 16.19 1.05
N LEU A 449 -26.71 17.37 1.29
CA LEU A 449 -26.20 18.24 0.23
C LEU A 449 -24.88 17.74 -0.39
N ASN A 450 -24.15 16.88 0.32
CA ASN A 450 -22.82 16.42 -0.09
C ASN A 450 -22.78 14.94 -0.57
N ASP A 451 -23.94 14.28 -0.71
CA ASP A 451 -24.08 12.82 -0.81
C ASP A 451 -24.18 12.30 -2.27
N ARG A 452 -23.43 12.83 -3.22
CA ARG A 452 -23.54 12.39 -4.63
C ARG A 452 -22.67 11.18 -4.96
N ASP A 453 -21.40 11.23 -4.61
CA ASP A 453 -20.43 10.18 -4.96
C ASP A 453 -20.59 8.96 -4.06
N VAL A 454 -20.91 9.17 -2.79
CA VAL A 454 -21.19 8.08 -1.82
C VAL A 454 -22.33 7.22 -2.32
N TYR A 455 -23.47 7.82 -2.73
CA TYR A 455 -24.62 7.07 -3.21
C TYR A 455 -24.31 6.31 -4.50
N ASN A 456 -23.68 6.94 -5.48
CA ASN A 456 -23.36 6.32 -6.76
C ASN A 456 -22.42 5.13 -6.61
N TRP A 457 -21.41 5.26 -5.74
CA TRP A 457 -20.48 4.16 -5.47
C TRP A 457 -21.13 3.05 -4.66
N TYR A 458 -21.96 3.40 -3.68
CA TYR A 458 -22.70 2.43 -2.90
C TYR A 458 -23.63 1.59 -3.79
N ASP A 459 -24.43 2.24 -4.62
CA ASP A 459 -25.31 1.58 -5.58
C ASP A 459 -24.52 0.65 -6.49
N TYR A 460 -23.49 1.15 -7.16
CA TYR A 460 -22.63 0.38 -8.06
C TYR A 460 -22.01 -0.85 -7.37
N ASN A 461 -21.44 -0.69 -6.18
CA ASN A 461 -20.78 -1.78 -5.48
C ASN A 461 -21.77 -2.85 -5.00
N PHE A 462 -22.91 -2.45 -4.46
CA PHE A 462 -23.84 -3.38 -3.82
C PHE A 462 -24.90 -3.96 -4.77
N GLN A 463 -25.15 -3.35 -5.91
CA GLN A 463 -25.87 -4.03 -7.01
C GLN A 463 -25.09 -5.26 -7.49
N GLY A 464 -23.76 -5.21 -7.48
CA GLY A 464 -22.89 -6.37 -7.70
C GLY A 464 -22.61 -6.66 -9.17
N TYR A 465 -21.75 -7.66 -9.40
CA TYR A 465 -21.30 -8.06 -10.74
C TYR A 465 -22.48 -8.38 -11.67
N GLU A 466 -23.46 -9.13 -11.17
CA GLU A 466 -24.60 -9.63 -11.93
C GLU A 466 -25.45 -8.52 -12.55
N ASN A 467 -25.41 -7.32 -11.97
CA ASN A 467 -26.17 -6.15 -12.45
C ASN A 467 -25.30 -5.13 -13.21
N THR A 468 -24.00 -5.42 -13.43
CA THR A 468 -23.17 -4.59 -14.28
C THR A 468 -23.51 -4.75 -15.76
N MET A 469 -23.37 -3.68 -16.55
CA MET A 469 -23.67 -3.70 -17.98
C MET A 469 -22.87 -4.74 -18.76
N GLY A 470 -21.65 -5.03 -18.35
CA GLY A 470 -20.72 -5.96 -19.00
C GLY A 470 -20.75 -7.38 -18.44
N PHE A 471 -21.67 -7.72 -17.54
CA PHE A 471 -21.68 -9.05 -16.93
C PHE A 471 -21.92 -10.19 -17.93
N SER A 472 -22.75 -9.95 -18.96
CA SER A 472 -22.97 -10.93 -20.05
C SER A 472 -21.67 -11.30 -20.75
N ASP A 473 -20.81 -10.29 -21.02
CA ASP A 473 -19.53 -10.49 -21.69
C ASP A 473 -18.54 -11.21 -20.77
N LEU A 474 -18.48 -10.80 -19.50
CA LEU A 474 -17.67 -11.47 -18.48
C LEU A 474 -18.05 -12.95 -18.35
N LYS A 475 -19.38 -13.24 -18.30
CA LYS A 475 -19.90 -14.60 -18.25
C LYS A 475 -19.59 -15.40 -19.52
N ALA A 476 -19.64 -14.78 -20.67
CA ALA A 476 -19.28 -15.43 -21.94
C ALA A 476 -17.80 -15.80 -21.99
N ILE A 477 -16.89 -14.87 -21.56
CA ILE A 477 -15.45 -15.12 -21.46
C ILE A 477 -15.17 -16.27 -20.48
N THR A 478 -15.73 -16.20 -19.28
CA THR A 478 -15.46 -17.19 -18.23
C THR A 478 -16.01 -18.57 -18.58
N ASN A 479 -17.18 -18.65 -19.23
CA ASN A 479 -17.73 -19.88 -19.76
C ASN A 479 -16.83 -20.49 -20.86
N TYR A 480 -16.30 -19.64 -21.76
CA TYR A 480 -15.37 -20.10 -22.79
C TYR A 480 -14.09 -20.67 -22.18
N LEU A 481 -13.49 -19.95 -21.21
CA LEU A 481 -12.30 -20.42 -20.51
C LEU A 481 -12.53 -21.71 -19.73
N ASN A 482 -13.68 -21.86 -19.07
CA ASN A 482 -14.04 -23.08 -18.38
C ASN A 482 -14.19 -24.24 -19.36
N LYS A 483 -14.89 -24.01 -20.49
CA LYS A 483 -15.10 -25.05 -21.53
C LYS A 483 -13.76 -25.52 -22.12
N THR A 484 -12.83 -24.63 -22.38
CA THR A 484 -11.51 -24.94 -22.96
C THR A 484 -10.55 -25.60 -21.96
N ALA A 485 -10.87 -25.60 -20.67
CA ALA A 485 -10.04 -26.13 -19.58
C ALA A 485 -10.52 -27.47 -19.00
N LYS A 486 -11.63 -28.02 -19.53
CA LYS A 486 -12.14 -29.31 -19.04
C LYS A 486 -11.13 -30.44 -19.25
N PRO A 487 -11.04 -31.43 -18.36
CA PRO A 487 -11.98 -31.67 -17.24
C PRO A 487 -11.66 -30.90 -15.95
N ASP A 488 -10.46 -30.33 -15.80
CA ASP A 488 -10.02 -29.70 -14.57
C ASP A 488 -9.44 -28.28 -14.84
N PRO A 489 -10.26 -27.24 -14.64
CA PRO A 489 -9.83 -25.86 -14.87
C PRO A 489 -8.63 -25.42 -14.02
N MET A 490 -8.47 -25.94 -12.80
CA MET A 490 -7.39 -25.57 -11.90
C MET A 490 -6.02 -26.10 -12.37
N ASN A 491 -6.01 -27.29 -12.99
CA ASN A 491 -4.81 -27.88 -13.59
C ASN A 491 -4.49 -27.34 -14.99
N ALA A 492 -5.43 -26.66 -15.63
CA ALA A 492 -5.19 -26.02 -16.92
C ALA A 492 -4.17 -24.86 -16.79
N PRO A 493 -3.42 -24.53 -17.86
CA PRO A 493 -2.48 -23.40 -17.85
C PRO A 493 -3.17 -22.10 -17.44
N ARG A 494 -2.45 -21.20 -16.80
CA ARG A 494 -2.95 -19.89 -16.37
C ARG A 494 -3.46 -19.03 -17.53
N VAL A 495 -4.32 -18.07 -17.18
CA VAL A 495 -4.82 -17.06 -18.09
C VAL A 495 -4.21 -15.71 -17.72
N GLY A 496 -3.60 -15.03 -18.70
CA GLY A 496 -3.22 -13.63 -18.60
C GLY A 496 -4.36 -12.73 -19.09
N TYR A 497 -4.35 -11.47 -18.64
CA TYR A 497 -5.31 -10.48 -19.11
C TYR A 497 -4.67 -9.10 -19.13
N GLU A 498 -5.13 -8.24 -20.05
CA GLU A 498 -4.75 -6.83 -20.04
C GLU A 498 -5.27 -6.16 -18.77
N LYS A 499 -4.44 -5.40 -18.07
CA LYS A 499 -4.88 -4.50 -17.01
C LYS A 499 -5.08 -3.12 -17.57
N CYS A 500 -6.29 -2.57 -17.40
CA CYS A 500 -6.61 -1.22 -17.84
C CYS A 500 -7.75 -0.61 -17.01
N ASN A 501 -7.90 0.71 -17.11
CA ASN A 501 -8.94 1.47 -16.40
C ASN A 501 -10.31 1.48 -17.12
N ARG A 502 -10.54 0.59 -18.10
CA ARG A 502 -11.78 0.52 -18.90
C ARG A 502 -12.76 -0.52 -18.40
N TYR A 503 -12.48 -1.15 -17.29
CA TYR A 503 -13.31 -2.23 -16.76
C TYR A 503 -14.47 -1.78 -15.86
N GLY A 504 -14.73 -0.47 -15.75
CA GLY A 504 -15.89 0.04 -15.02
C GLY A 504 -17.21 -0.67 -15.38
N PRO A 505 -17.57 -0.84 -16.67
CA PRO A 505 -18.79 -1.55 -17.06
C PRO A 505 -18.84 -3.02 -16.64
N TYR A 506 -17.73 -3.64 -16.30
CA TYR A 506 -17.59 -5.06 -15.97
C TYR A 506 -17.45 -5.34 -14.47
N GLY A 507 -17.45 -4.33 -13.61
CA GLY A 507 -17.35 -4.48 -12.16
C GLY A 507 -16.11 -3.83 -11.53
N GLY A 508 -15.29 -3.11 -12.31
CA GLY A 508 -14.13 -2.37 -11.83
C GLY A 508 -12.81 -2.88 -12.38
N ASP A 509 -11.75 -2.11 -12.15
CA ASP A 509 -10.40 -2.35 -12.71
C ASP A 509 -9.80 -3.71 -12.31
N ARG A 510 -10.35 -4.37 -11.30
CA ARG A 510 -9.88 -5.64 -10.75
C ARG A 510 -10.74 -6.85 -11.11
N VAL A 511 -11.67 -6.72 -12.05
CA VAL A 511 -12.64 -7.80 -12.40
C VAL A 511 -11.97 -9.14 -12.71
N PHE A 512 -10.86 -9.12 -13.45
CA PHE A 512 -10.17 -10.37 -13.81
C PHE A 512 -9.26 -10.94 -12.69
N GLU A 513 -9.07 -10.24 -11.60
CA GLU A 513 -8.46 -10.81 -10.41
C GLU A 513 -9.34 -11.88 -9.79
N SER A 514 -10.68 -11.79 -9.98
CA SER A 514 -11.68 -12.77 -9.60
C SER A 514 -11.96 -13.84 -10.69
N LEU A 515 -11.09 -13.97 -11.69
CA LEU A 515 -11.28 -14.92 -12.80
C LEU A 515 -11.44 -16.35 -12.31
N PHE A 516 -10.70 -16.74 -11.26
CA PHE A 516 -10.80 -18.06 -10.65
C PHE A 516 -12.20 -18.36 -10.13
N LEU A 517 -12.84 -17.40 -9.49
CA LEU A 517 -14.19 -17.51 -8.95
C LEU A 517 -15.22 -17.89 -10.05
N PHE A 518 -15.10 -17.28 -11.23
CA PHE A 518 -16.08 -17.44 -12.30
C PHE A 518 -15.75 -18.58 -13.29
N SER A 519 -14.47 -18.94 -13.44
CA SER A 519 -14.01 -19.91 -14.45
C SER A 519 -13.27 -21.12 -13.89
N GLY A 520 -12.87 -21.10 -12.62
CA GLY A 520 -11.96 -22.09 -12.03
C GLY A 520 -10.50 -21.99 -12.53
N ARG A 521 -10.19 -21.02 -13.41
CA ARG A 521 -8.85 -20.84 -14.00
C ARG A 521 -7.98 -19.93 -13.16
N ASN A 522 -6.76 -20.36 -12.89
CA ASN A 522 -5.76 -19.55 -12.22
C ASN A 522 -5.31 -18.37 -13.09
N THR A 523 -5.05 -17.23 -12.48
CA THR A 523 -4.50 -16.04 -13.15
C THR A 523 -3.23 -15.54 -12.44
N LEU A 524 -2.78 -14.33 -12.78
CA LEU A 524 -1.53 -13.78 -12.28
C LEU A 524 -1.73 -12.78 -11.15
N GLU A 525 -2.48 -11.72 -11.44
CA GLU A 525 -2.68 -10.62 -10.49
C GLU A 525 -3.77 -10.93 -9.47
N GLY A 526 -3.66 -10.28 -8.34
CA GLY A 526 -4.63 -10.30 -7.26
C GLY A 526 -4.41 -9.11 -6.34
N ILE A 527 -5.24 -8.98 -5.30
CA ILE A 527 -5.22 -7.84 -4.40
C ILE A 527 -4.02 -7.83 -3.43
N HIS A 528 -3.44 -8.98 -3.14
CA HIS A 528 -2.41 -9.14 -2.11
C HIS A 528 -0.99 -8.85 -2.59
N TYR A 529 -0.75 -7.71 -3.25
CA TYR A 529 0.57 -7.30 -3.71
C TYR A 529 1.63 -7.27 -2.60
N SER A 530 1.24 -6.87 -1.40
CA SER A 530 2.15 -6.78 -0.25
C SER A 530 2.37 -8.11 0.47
N SER A 531 1.56 -9.13 0.18
CA SER A 531 1.59 -10.44 0.83
C SER A 531 2.17 -11.55 -0.04
N SER A 532 2.62 -11.25 -1.25
CA SER A 532 3.14 -12.24 -2.18
C SER A 532 4.57 -11.94 -2.60
N ILE A 533 5.43 -12.96 -2.51
CA ILE A 533 6.83 -12.87 -2.98
C ILE A 533 6.93 -12.70 -4.51
N SER A 534 5.89 -13.10 -5.24
CA SER A 534 5.83 -13.02 -6.70
C SER A 534 5.40 -11.66 -7.23
N SER A 535 4.87 -10.77 -6.40
CA SER A 535 4.18 -9.55 -6.84
C SER A 535 5.01 -8.65 -7.75
N LYS A 536 6.31 -8.46 -7.46
CA LYS A 536 7.20 -7.66 -8.31
C LYS A 536 7.42 -8.27 -9.69
N PHE A 537 7.57 -9.58 -9.74
CA PHE A 537 7.75 -10.34 -10.98
C PHE A 537 6.49 -10.28 -11.85
N ILE A 538 5.35 -10.47 -11.22
CA ILE A 538 4.04 -10.43 -11.89
C ILE A 538 3.73 -9.01 -12.38
N ALA A 539 3.99 -7.97 -11.58
CA ALA A 539 3.83 -6.60 -12.01
C ALA A 539 4.71 -6.26 -13.21
N PHE A 540 5.95 -6.77 -13.27
CA PHE A 540 6.83 -6.60 -14.42
C PHE A 540 6.25 -7.29 -15.66
N LEU A 541 5.86 -8.56 -15.53
CA LEU A 541 5.26 -9.35 -16.60
C LEU A 541 3.95 -8.71 -17.12
N GLN A 542 3.12 -8.23 -16.21
CA GLN A 542 1.83 -7.60 -16.54
C GLN A 542 2.01 -6.37 -17.45
N THR A 543 3.12 -5.63 -17.32
CA THR A 543 3.39 -4.47 -18.17
C THR A 543 3.80 -4.84 -19.59
N GLU A 544 4.08 -6.10 -19.88
CA GLU A 544 4.41 -6.57 -21.23
C GLU A 544 3.19 -6.70 -22.14
N PHE A 545 1.99 -6.79 -21.52
CA PHE A 545 0.70 -6.87 -22.20
C PHE A 545 -0.39 -5.96 -21.60
N SER A 546 0.01 -4.83 -21.05
CA SER A 546 -0.93 -3.82 -20.53
C SER A 546 -0.41 -2.40 -20.75
N ASN A 547 -1.32 -1.46 -21.07
CA ASN A 547 -0.96 -0.08 -21.39
C ASN A 547 -0.84 0.85 -20.19
N ASP A 548 -1.79 0.79 -19.26
CA ASP A 548 -2.00 1.82 -18.23
C ASP A 548 -1.89 1.24 -16.82
N ILE A 549 -0.72 0.70 -16.49
CA ILE A 549 -0.54 0.09 -15.17
C ILE A 549 -0.10 1.15 -14.16
N LYS A 550 -0.95 1.37 -13.18
CA LYS A 550 -0.57 2.02 -11.93
C LYS A 550 -0.02 0.95 -10.99
N THR A 551 1.29 0.80 -10.98
CA THR A 551 1.98 -0.05 -10.00
C THR A 551 2.56 0.81 -8.87
N PRO A 552 2.87 0.21 -7.72
CA PRO A 552 3.67 0.86 -6.69
C PRO A 552 4.96 1.42 -7.29
N THR A 553 5.30 2.66 -7.00
CA THR A 553 6.36 3.44 -7.66
C THR A 553 7.77 2.83 -7.59
N SER A 554 7.99 1.82 -6.73
CA SER A 554 9.27 1.10 -6.62
C SER A 554 9.43 -0.07 -7.56
N TYR A 555 8.37 -0.47 -8.25
CA TYR A 555 8.48 -1.60 -9.14
C TYR A 555 9.08 -1.14 -10.48
N ILE A 556 10.10 -1.86 -10.92
CA ILE A 556 10.64 -1.66 -12.27
C ILE A 556 9.65 -2.32 -13.21
N LEU A 557 9.27 -1.58 -14.24
CA LEU A 557 8.28 -2.01 -15.22
C LEU A 557 8.97 -2.41 -16.52
N SER A 558 8.38 -3.37 -17.22
CA SER A 558 8.72 -3.74 -18.60
C SER A 558 8.02 -2.80 -19.60
N LYS A 559 8.03 -3.16 -20.86
CA LYS A 559 7.30 -2.49 -21.93
C LYS A 559 6.43 -3.51 -22.66
N ILE A 560 5.43 -3.04 -23.38
CA ILE A 560 4.67 -3.88 -24.30
C ILE A 560 5.63 -4.48 -25.33
N ASP A 561 5.80 -5.78 -25.26
CA ASP A 561 6.63 -6.54 -26.19
C ASP A 561 6.13 -8.00 -26.24
N PRO A 562 5.39 -8.37 -27.30
CA PRO A 562 4.88 -9.72 -27.45
C PRO A 562 5.98 -10.81 -27.45
N GLY A 563 7.17 -10.48 -27.93
CA GLY A 563 8.29 -11.44 -27.94
C GLY A 563 8.79 -11.79 -26.54
N THR A 564 8.89 -10.80 -25.67
CA THR A 564 9.24 -11.01 -24.25
C THR A 564 8.08 -11.63 -23.48
N ALA A 565 6.88 -11.09 -23.68
CA ALA A 565 5.68 -11.63 -23.09
C ALA A 565 5.55 -13.13 -23.36
N SER A 566 5.84 -13.59 -24.59
CA SER A 566 5.78 -15.01 -24.96
C SER A 566 6.72 -15.89 -24.12
N LYS A 567 7.91 -15.40 -23.79
CA LYS A 567 8.89 -16.13 -22.98
C LYS A 567 8.50 -16.18 -21.51
N HIS A 568 8.07 -15.06 -20.96
CA HIS A 568 7.58 -14.99 -19.58
C HIS A 568 6.28 -15.75 -19.40
N MET A 569 5.33 -15.64 -20.34
CA MET A 569 4.10 -16.43 -20.32
C MET A 569 4.39 -17.94 -20.30
N TYR A 570 5.30 -18.38 -21.16
CA TYR A 570 5.75 -19.79 -21.15
C TYR A 570 6.37 -20.17 -19.79
N MET A 571 7.23 -19.35 -19.22
CA MET A 571 7.86 -19.60 -17.92
C MET A 571 6.82 -19.72 -16.81
N TYR A 572 5.74 -18.92 -16.85
CA TYR A 572 4.67 -18.89 -15.87
C TYR A 572 3.54 -19.87 -16.16
N ASN A 573 3.67 -20.70 -17.18
CA ASN A 573 2.61 -21.62 -17.63
C ASN A 573 1.30 -20.87 -17.96
N ILE A 574 1.39 -19.79 -18.72
CA ILE A 574 0.25 -19.02 -19.22
C ILE A 574 0.05 -19.37 -20.69
N SER A 575 -1.14 -19.84 -21.06
CA SER A 575 -1.44 -20.24 -22.43
C SER A 575 -2.35 -19.29 -23.17
N GLN A 576 -3.21 -18.55 -22.46
CA GLN A 576 -4.20 -17.66 -23.04
C GLN A 576 -4.05 -16.24 -22.49
N LEU A 577 -4.37 -15.25 -23.31
CA LEU A 577 -4.30 -13.84 -23.00
C LEU A 577 -5.58 -13.13 -23.45
N ILE A 578 -6.23 -12.41 -22.53
CA ILE A 578 -7.45 -11.63 -22.79
C ILE A 578 -7.06 -10.19 -23.00
N LEU A 579 -7.39 -9.60 -24.15
CA LEU A 579 -7.08 -8.23 -24.52
C LEU A 579 -8.34 -7.43 -24.85
N LEU A 580 -8.38 -6.17 -24.42
CA LEU A 580 -9.47 -5.23 -24.67
C LEU A 580 -9.02 -4.08 -25.60
N SER A 581 -7.82 -3.56 -25.41
CA SER A 581 -7.35 -2.36 -26.11
C SER A 581 -7.01 -2.64 -27.58
N PRO A 582 -7.47 -1.83 -28.55
CA PRO A 582 -7.13 -2.02 -29.97
C PRO A 582 -5.64 -2.06 -30.27
N LYS A 583 -4.86 -1.23 -29.55
CA LYS A 583 -3.40 -1.21 -29.67
C LYS A 583 -2.74 -2.54 -29.34
N LEU A 584 -3.18 -3.19 -28.24
CA LEU A 584 -2.66 -4.48 -27.83
C LEU A 584 -3.15 -5.60 -28.72
N LYS A 585 -4.42 -5.59 -29.12
CA LYS A 585 -4.97 -6.54 -30.10
C LYS A 585 -4.15 -6.55 -31.39
N LYS A 586 -3.81 -5.36 -31.91
CA LYS A 586 -2.94 -5.24 -33.08
C LYS A 586 -1.54 -5.79 -32.80
N ALA A 587 -0.89 -5.35 -31.69
CA ALA A 587 0.49 -5.76 -31.38
C ALA A 587 0.63 -7.28 -31.17
N PHE A 588 -0.37 -7.92 -30.57
CA PHE A 588 -0.36 -9.36 -30.32
C PHE A 588 -0.87 -10.15 -31.53
N GLY A 589 -1.80 -9.59 -32.33
CA GLY A 589 -2.26 -10.17 -33.59
C GLY A 589 -1.20 -10.24 -34.68
N ASP A 590 -0.36 -9.19 -34.78
CA ASP A 590 0.76 -9.12 -35.72
C ASP A 590 1.98 -9.96 -35.26
N SER A 591 1.93 -10.53 -34.05
CA SER A 591 3.05 -11.25 -33.45
C SER A 591 3.13 -12.70 -33.91
N PRO A 592 4.30 -13.22 -34.34
CA PRO A 592 4.46 -14.61 -34.74
C PRO A 592 4.32 -15.62 -33.57
N PHE A 593 4.34 -15.13 -32.33
CA PHE A 593 4.32 -15.95 -31.12
C PHE A 593 2.91 -16.28 -30.63
N PHE A 594 1.92 -15.55 -31.10
CA PHE A 594 0.52 -15.68 -30.68
C PHE A 594 -0.38 -16.06 -31.85
N GLU A 595 -1.49 -16.69 -31.50
CA GLU A 595 -2.57 -17.04 -32.42
C GLU A 595 -3.85 -16.42 -31.89
N HIS A 596 -4.61 -15.76 -32.75
CA HIS A 596 -5.94 -15.27 -32.41
C HIS A 596 -6.85 -16.47 -32.23
N GLU A 597 -7.49 -16.60 -31.09
CA GLU A 597 -8.32 -17.73 -30.72
C GLU A 597 -9.81 -17.46 -30.97
N THR A 598 -10.30 -16.33 -30.45
CA THR A 598 -11.69 -15.90 -30.64
C THR A 598 -11.88 -14.46 -30.17
N ASP A 599 -12.93 -13.81 -30.71
CA ASP A 599 -13.45 -12.55 -30.18
C ASP A 599 -14.72 -12.81 -29.38
N ILE A 600 -14.82 -12.20 -28.22
CA ILE A 600 -16.02 -12.22 -27.38
C ILE A 600 -16.39 -10.78 -27.11
N GLN A 601 -17.36 -10.27 -27.84
CA GLN A 601 -17.79 -8.87 -27.81
C GLN A 601 -16.58 -7.91 -27.99
N ASN A 602 -16.29 -7.12 -26.98
CA ASN A 602 -15.18 -6.17 -27.00
C ASN A 602 -13.81 -6.79 -26.69
N PHE A 603 -13.74 -8.08 -26.33
CA PHE A 603 -12.51 -8.75 -25.98
C PHE A 603 -12.02 -9.67 -27.09
N SER A 604 -10.69 -9.74 -27.25
CA SER A 604 -10.03 -10.73 -28.10
C SER A 604 -9.16 -11.63 -27.25
N LEU A 605 -9.28 -12.93 -27.46
CA LEU A 605 -8.49 -13.96 -26.80
C LEU A 605 -7.39 -14.43 -27.75
N TYR A 606 -6.18 -14.45 -27.23
CA TYR A 606 -4.99 -14.94 -27.94
C TYR A 606 -4.41 -16.13 -27.22
N ARG A 607 -3.95 -17.11 -28.01
CA ARG A 607 -3.25 -18.29 -27.50
C ARG A 607 -1.75 -18.19 -27.78
N LEU A 608 -0.93 -18.54 -26.81
CA LEU A 608 0.51 -18.73 -27.02
C LEU A 608 0.76 -19.96 -27.88
N LYS A 609 1.39 -19.80 -29.05
CA LYS A 609 1.68 -20.91 -29.98
C LYS A 609 2.59 -21.97 -29.38
N LYS A 610 3.52 -21.56 -28.50
CA LYS A 610 4.40 -22.49 -27.81
C LYS A 610 3.61 -23.35 -26.82
N HIS A 611 3.80 -24.66 -26.92
CA HIS A 611 3.09 -25.61 -26.06
C HIS A 611 3.41 -25.35 -24.58
N SER A 612 2.37 -25.43 -23.72
CA SER A 612 2.50 -25.23 -22.29
C SER A 612 3.52 -26.18 -21.67
N PRO A 613 4.43 -25.69 -20.80
CA PRO A 613 5.38 -26.53 -20.09
C PRO A 613 4.76 -27.30 -18.90
N GLY A 614 3.47 -27.10 -18.63
CA GLY A 614 2.78 -27.62 -17.46
C GLY A 614 3.20 -26.96 -16.15
N TYR A 615 2.53 -27.30 -15.06
CA TYR A 615 2.90 -26.82 -13.72
C TYR A 615 4.17 -27.46 -13.17
N VAL A 616 4.47 -28.69 -13.56
CA VAL A 616 5.65 -29.44 -13.14
C VAL A 616 6.43 -29.94 -14.35
N SER A 617 7.73 -29.72 -14.36
CA SER A 617 8.61 -30.25 -15.40
C SER A 617 10.04 -30.49 -14.89
N PRO A 618 10.74 -31.55 -15.36
CA PRO A 618 12.15 -31.73 -15.05
C PRO A 618 12.96 -30.60 -15.66
N LEU A 619 14.04 -30.19 -14.99
CA LEU A 619 14.98 -29.21 -15.52
C LEU A 619 15.84 -29.80 -16.62
N LYS A 620 16.05 -29.07 -17.69
CA LYS A 620 16.94 -29.43 -18.80
C LYS A 620 18.41 -29.28 -18.40
N TYR A 621 18.74 -28.26 -17.60
CA TYR A 621 20.11 -27.97 -17.17
C TYR A 621 20.22 -28.04 -15.65
N LYS A 622 21.39 -28.43 -15.15
CA LYS A 622 21.67 -28.46 -13.73
C LYS A 622 21.53 -27.04 -13.15
N PRO A 623 20.77 -26.85 -12.11
CA PRO A 623 20.61 -25.54 -11.48
C PRO A 623 21.92 -25.14 -10.75
N VAL A 624 22.09 -23.83 -10.54
CA VAL A 624 23.29 -23.23 -9.96
C VAL A 624 22.98 -22.82 -8.51
N LEU A 625 23.89 -23.08 -7.58
CA LEU A 625 23.82 -22.55 -6.22
C LEU A 625 24.13 -21.05 -6.23
N TYR A 626 23.24 -20.25 -5.69
CA TYR A 626 23.39 -18.81 -5.58
C TYR A 626 23.88 -18.42 -4.17
N LYS A 627 25.03 -17.74 -4.13
CA LYS A 627 25.61 -17.20 -2.89
C LYS A 627 25.24 -15.71 -2.75
N GLY A 628 24.12 -15.41 -2.15
CA GLY A 628 23.74 -14.02 -1.90
C GLY A 628 22.64 -13.91 -0.85
N ASN A 629 22.73 -12.89 0.01
CA ASN A 629 21.82 -12.75 1.13
C ASN A 629 20.42 -12.26 0.74
N ASN A 630 20.31 -11.42 -0.30
CA ASN A 630 19.04 -10.88 -0.76
C ASN A 630 18.62 -11.52 -2.08
N TRP A 631 18.44 -12.86 -2.03
CA TRP A 631 18.24 -13.67 -3.24
C TRP A 631 17.01 -13.24 -4.05
N LEU A 632 15.87 -12.96 -3.39
CA LEU A 632 14.62 -12.62 -4.07
C LEU A 632 14.74 -11.33 -4.88
N GLU A 633 15.33 -10.28 -4.30
CA GLU A 633 15.57 -9.01 -5.00
C GLU A 633 16.59 -9.17 -6.13
N ASN A 634 17.65 -9.94 -5.91
CA ASN A 634 18.65 -10.20 -6.94
C ASN A 634 18.07 -11.03 -8.09
N PHE A 635 17.22 -12.03 -7.83
CA PHE A 635 16.51 -12.79 -8.86
C PHE A 635 15.61 -11.89 -9.71
N TYR A 636 14.91 -10.94 -9.07
CA TYR A 636 14.11 -9.95 -9.76
C TYR A 636 14.98 -9.00 -10.61
N GLN A 637 15.96 -8.35 -9.99
CA GLN A 637 16.75 -7.29 -10.60
C GLN A 637 17.72 -7.78 -11.69
N LYS A 638 18.34 -8.96 -11.48
CA LYS A 638 19.50 -9.41 -12.27
C LYS A 638 19.22 -10.62 -13.16
N TRP A 639 18.12 -11.33 -12.93
CA TRP A 639 17.79 -12.54 -13.70
C TRP A 639 16.48 -12.41 -14.48
N PHE A 640 15.38 -12.06 -13.81
CA PHE A 640 14.06 -12.07 -14.40
C PHE A 640 13.90 -11.11 -15.59
N LYS A 641 14.51 -9.96 -15.55
CA LYS A 641 14.49 -8.97 -16.64
C LYS A 641 15.12 -9.46 -17.95
N TYR A 642 15.84 -10.57 -17.94
CA TYR A 642 16.59 -11.09 -19.06
C TYR A 642 16.10 -12.49 -19.45
N PRO A 643 14.90 -12.64 -20.05
CA PRO A 643 14.28 -13.93 -20.34
C PRO A 643 15.07 -14.80 -21.33
N GLN A 644 16.02 -14.25 -22.07
CA GLN A 644 17.00 -15.03 -22.84
C GLN A 644 17.92 -15.89 -21.97
N LYS A 645 18.08 -15.57 -20.68
CA LYS A 645 18.87 -16.31 -19.70
C LYS A 645 18.04 -17.29 -18.86
N SER A 646 16.75 -17.41 -19.15
CA SER A 646 15.78 -18.17 -18.35
C SER A 646 15.92 -19.69 -18.39
N ASP A 647 16.83 -20.23 -19.21
CA ASP A 647 17.08 -21.68 -19.26
C ASP A 647 17.89 -22.18 -18.05
N ILE A 648 18.60 -21.31 -17.36
CA ILE A 648 19.42 -21.63 -16.19
C ILE A 648 18.77 -21.10 -14.94
N TYR A 649 18.49 -22.01 -14.01
CA TYR A 649 17.82 -21.70 -12.75
C TYR A 649 18.82 -21.59 -11.60
N PHE A 650 18.57 -20.67 -10.67
CA PHE A 650 19.41 -20.44 -9.49
C PHE A 650 18.62 -20.75 -8.21
N VAL A 651 19.29 -21.43 -7.29
CA VAL A 651 18.73 -21.81 -5.97
C VAL A 651 19.61 -21.20 -4.88
N PRO A 652 19.04 -20.45 -3.91
CA PRO A 652 19.84 -19.90 -2.82
C PRO A 652 20.48 -21.01 -1.98
N GLU A 653 21.80 -20.96 -1.85
CA GLU A 653 22.63 -22.01 -1.26
C GLU A 653 22.20 -22.43 0.14
N HIS A 654 21.81 -21.47 0.97
CA HIS A 654 21.46 -21.72 2.38
C HIS A 654 20.16 -22.53 2.58
N TYR A 655 19.35 -22.72 1.52
CA TYR A 655 18.19 -23.62 1.56
C TYR A 655 18.56 -25.06 1.26
N VAL A 656 19.67 -25.33 0.54
CA VAL A 656 20.07 -26.69 0.14
C VAL A 656 20.98 -27.28 1.22
N LYS A 657 20.35 -27.94 2.20
CA LYS A 657 21.06 -28.50 3.37
C LYS A 657 21.54 -29.93 3.17
N HIS A 658 20.80 -30.73 2.38
CA HIS A 658 21.08 -32.13 2.20
C HIS A 658 22.31 -32.34 1.25
N PRO A 659 23.33 -33.11 1.63
CA PRO A 659 24.57 -33.30 0.83
C PRO A 659 24.29 -33.92 -0.55
N ASP A 660 23.42 -34.95 -0.63
CA ASP A 660 23.11 -35.63 -1.89
C ASP A 660 22.40 -34.71 -2.89
N ASP A 661 21.52 -33.85 -2.39
CA ASP A 661 20.86 -32.86 -3.24
C ASP A 661 21.87 -31.80 -3.70
N ARG A 662 22.76 -31.36 -2.79
CA ARG A 662 23.80 -30.37 -3.09
C ARG A 662 24.74 -30.84 -4.22
N ALA A 663 25.02 -32.12 -4.30
CA ALA A 663 25.86 -32.69 -5.34
C ALA A 663 25.24 -32.60 -6.77
N LEU A 664 23.95 -32.44 -6.87
CA LEU A 664 23.25 -32.29 -8.15
C LEU A 664 23.30 -30.88 -8.74
N PHE A 665 23.72 -29.90 -7.92
CA PHE A 665 23.81 -28.50 -8.35
C PHE A 665 25.21 -28.23 -8.95
N GLN A 666 25.25 -27.19 -9.80
CA GLN A 666 26.53 -26.66 -10.27
C GLN A 666 27.21 -25.84 -9.18
N LYS A 667 28.50 -25.56 -9.39
CA LYS A 667 29.28 -24.75 -8.45
C LYS A 667 28.60 -23.43 -8.15
N GLN A 668 28.81 -22.98 -6.93
CA GLN A 668 28.29 -21.77 -6.35
C GLN A 668 28.71 -20.53 -7.15
N SER A 669 27.77 -19.61 -7.38
CA SER A 669 28.04 -18.32 -8.02
C SER A 669 27.28 -17.21 -7.30
N ASP A 670 27.91 -16.07 -7.14
CA ASP A 670 27.28 -14.79 -6.73
C ASP A 670 26.80 -13.96 -7.93
N LYS A 671 27.17 -14.37 -9.15
CA LYS A 671 26.80 -13.70 -10.41
C LYS A 671 25.62 -14.41 -11.05
N LEU A 672 24.55 -13.65 -11.30
CA LEU A 672 23.35 -14.11 -12.03
C LEU A 672 23.50 -13.89 -13.56
N ASN A 673 24.58 -13.26 -14.00
CA ASN A 673 24.87 -12.91 -15.40
C ASN A 673 25.89 -13.86 -16.06
N ILE A 674 25.88 -15.14 -15.70
CA ILE A 674 26.80 -16.10 -16.26
C ILE A 674 26.40 -16.40 -17.71
N GLU A 675 27.36 -16.37 -18.62
CA GLU A 675 27.19 -16.72 -20.05
C GLU A 675 26.63 -18.15 -20.17
N PRO A 676 25.59 -18.37 -21.01
CA PRO A 676 24.85 -19.64 -21.06
C PRO A 676 25.72 -20.85 -21.42
N GLU A 677 26.80 -20.68 -22.16
CA GLU A 677 27.61 -21.82 -22.64
C GLU A 677 28.40 -22.51 -21.54
N TYR A 678 28.86 -21.77 -20.54
CA TYR A 678 29.71 -22.34 -19.46
C TYR A 678 28.90 -23.19 -18.46
N LEU A 679 27.58 -23.00 -18.41
CA LEU A 679 26.67 -23.62 -17.43
C LEU A 679 25.73 -24.68 -18.02
N LYS A 680 25.88 -25.04 -19.32
CA LYS A 680 24.97 -25.99 -19.98
C LYS A 680 25.28 -27.46 -19.69
N LYS A 681 25.52 -27.82 -18.44
CA LYS A 681 25.51 -29.24 -18.05
C LYS A 681 24.06 -29.74 -18.11
N LYS A 682 23.76 -30.47 -19.19
CA LYS A 682 22.44 -31.06 -19.43
C LYS A 682 22.21 -32.27 -18.53
N PHE A 683 20.99 -32.48 -18.11
CA PHE A 683 20.49 -33.79 -17.72
C PHE A 683 20.15 -34.59 -18.98
N GLU A 684 20.08 -35.92 -18.86
CA GLU A 684 19.51 -36.75 -19.92
C GLU A 684 18.09 -36.31 -20.22
N ASN A 685 17.78 -36.19 -21.52
CA ASN A 685 16.48 -35.75 -21.94
C ASN A 685 15.45 -36.85 -21.68
N GLN A 686 14.48 -36.61 -20.79
CA GLN A 686 13.40 -37.54 -20.50
C GLN A 686 12.06 -36.88 -20.86
N PRO A 687 11.67 -36.90 -22.14
CA PRO A 687 10.36 -36.35 -22.54
C PRO A 687 9.23 -37.14 -21.85
N ASN A 688 8.17 -36.43 -21.44
CA ASN A 688 7.00 -37.00 -20.78
C ASN A 688 7.27 -37.73 -19.44
N ALA A 689 8.34 -37.39 -18.75
CA ALA A 689 8.68 -38.00 -17.46
C ALA A 689 7.64 -37.75 -16.37
N VAL A 690 6.93 -36.63 -16.44
CA VAL A 690 5.93 -36.24 -15.44
C VAL A 690 4.53 -36.56 -15.92
N LYS A 691 3.75 -37.27 -15.09
CA LYS A 691 2.35 -37.67 -15.36
C LYS A 691 1.48 -37.41 -14.13
N ASN A 692 0.18 -37.39 -14.35
CA ASN A 692 -0.83 -37.30 -13.29
C ASN A 692 -0.60 -36.11 -12.34
N ILE A 693 -0.32 -34.95 -12.91
CA ILE A 693 -0.22 -33.70 -12.13
C ILE A 693 -1.62 -33.38 -11.57
N ASN A 694 -1.71 -33.26 -10.25
CA ASN A 694 -2.94 -32.88 -9.57
C ASN A 694 -2.65 -31.69 -8.66
N LEU A 695 -3.17 -30.51 -9.05
CA LEU A 695 -3.03 -29.25 -8.36
C LEU A 695 -4.30 -29.00 -7.55
N LYS A 696 -4.18 -28.92 -6.24
CA LYS A 696 -5.24 -28.50 -5.31
C LYS A 696 -4.76 -27.28 -4.51
N GLN A 697 -5.67 -26.63 -3.82
CA GLN A 697 -5.34 -25.44 -3.03
C GLN A 697 -4.22 -25.67 -2.00
N LEU A 698 -4.25 -26.79 -1.28
CA LEU A 698 -3.31 -27.10 -0.20
C LEU A 698 -2.39 -28.30 -0.52
N GLU A 699 -2.46 -28.87 -1.72
CA GLU A 699 -1.72 -30.06 -2.11
C GLU A 699 -1.31 -29.99 -3.59
N ILE A 700 -0.10 -30.45 -3.89
CA ILE A 700 0.38 -30.67 -5.27
C ILE A 700 0.92 -32.09 -5.34
N SER A 701 0.39 -32.92 -6.22
CA SER A 701 0.92 -34.27 -6.41
C SER A 701 1.19 -34.58 -7.88
N PHE A 702 2.17 -35.42 -8.14
CA PHE A 702 2.52 -35.89 -9.49
C PHE A 702 3.35 -37.17 -9.43
N ASN A 703 3.36 -37.89 -10.56
CA ASN A 703 4.23 -39.04 -10.76
C ASN A 703 5.36 -38.66 -11.71
N THR A 704 6.57 -39.20 -11.48
CA THR A 704 7.72 -38.98 -12.36
C THR A 704 8.55 -40.23 -12.53
N SER A 705 9.08 -40.42 -13.75
CA SER A 705 10.11 -41.42 -14.05
C SER A 705 11.52 -40.85 -13.92
N ALA A 706 11.69 -39.53 -13.87
CA ALA A 706 12.96 -38.83 -13.81
C ALA A 706 13.44 -38.66 -12.36
N ILE A 707 13.70 -39.76 -11.67
CA ILE A 707 14.21 -39.76 -10.30
C ILE A 707 15.62 -39.17 -10.30
N GLY A 708 15.94 -38.35 -9.27
CA GLY A 708 17.23 -37.65 -9.14
C GLY A 708 17.40 -36.42 -10.02
N ILE A 709 16.50 -36.14 -10.95
CA ILE A 709 16.52 -34.91 -11.75
C ILE A 709 15.68 -33.84 -11.07
N PRO A 710 16.23 -32.61 -10.84
CA PRO A 710 15.44 -31.52 -10.25
C PRO A 710 14.19 -31.18 -11.08
N HIS A 711 13.05 -31.08 -10.43
CA HIS A 711 11.78 -30.70 -11.03
C HIS A 711 11.37 -29.30 -10.63
N LEU A 712 11.10 -28.45 -11.62
CA LEU A 712 10.55 -27.12 -11.44
C LEU A 712 9.04 -27.21 -11.22
N ILE A 713 8.56 -26.64 -10.12
CA ILE A 713 7.13 -26.48 -9.81
C ILE A 713 6.80 -25.01 -9.94
N ARG A 714 5.99 -24.64 -10.94
CA ARG A 714 5.61 -23.27 -11.27
C ARG A 714 4.55 -22.70 -10.35
N VAL A 715 4.79 -22.84 -9.06
CA VAL A 715 4.01 -22.31 -7.93
C VAL A 715 4.98 -21.55 -7.05
N SER A 716 4.54 -20.43 -6.48
CA SER A 716 5.36 -19.58 -5.61
C SER A 716 5.88 -20.34 -4.40
N TYR A 717 7.14 -20.13 -4.06
CA TYR A 717 7.74 -20.74 -2.87
C TYR A 717 7.18 -20.12 -1.60
N PHE A 718 6.91 -20.98 -0.61
CA PHE A 718 6.69 -20.55 0.77
C PHE A 718 7.16 -21.65 1.74
N PRO A 719 7.75 -21.31 2.91
CA PRO A 719 8.34 -22.30 3.81
C PRO A 719 7.37 -23.33 4.41
N ASN A 720 6.08 -23.09 4.33
CA ASN A 720 5.06 -24.02 4.82
C ASN A 720 4.83 -25.22 3.89
N TRP A 721 5.37 -25.21 2.66
CA TRP A 721 5.32 -26.37 1.78
C TRP A 721 6.31 -27.44 2.25
N ILE A 722 5.81 -28.63 2.53
CA ILE A 722 6.58 -29.84 2.83
C ILE A 722 6.37 -30.87 1.73
N VAL A 723 7.37 -31.72 1.49
CA VAL A 723 7.33 -32.73 0.42
C VAL A 723 7.51 -34.14 0.97
N ASN A 724 6.74 -35.08 0.41
CA ASN A 724 6.93 -36.50 0.56
C ASN A 724 7.49 -37.06 -0.78
N GLY A 725 8.48 -37.92 -0.72
CA GLY A 725 9.17 -38.46 -1.88
C GLY A 725 10.41 -37.67 -2.34
N ALA A 726 10.80 -36.63 -1.58
CA ALA A 726 12.03 -35.85 -1.78
C ALA A 726 12.58 -35.32 -0.43
N HIS A 727 13.82 -34.81 -0.39
CA HIS A 727 14.42 -34.33 0.87
C HIS A 727 13.90 -32.96 1.29
N GLY A 728 13.52 -32.10 0.35
CA GLY A 728 13.01 -30.78 0.68
C GLY A 728 12.45 -30.01 -0.50
N VAL A 729 11.80 -28.87 -0.22
CA VAL A 729 11.31 -27.91 -1.20
C VAL A 729 12.25 -26.72 -1.20
N TYR A 730 12.82 -26.38 -2.35
CA TYR A 730 13.81 -25.32 -2.48
C TYR A 730 13.23 -24.13 -3.26
N PRO A 731 13.48 -22.87 -2.83
CA PRO A 731 13.17 -21.71 -3.65
C PRO A 731 14.09 -21.67 -4.87
N VAL A 732 13.53 -21.36 -6.02
CA VAL A 732 14.27 -21.28 -7.30
C VAL A 732 13.82 -20.07 -8.10
N THR A 733 14.70 -19.51 -8.95
CA THR A 733 14.33 -18.42 -9.86
C THR A 733 13.06 -18.73 -10.66
N PRO A 734 12.15 -17.77 -10.90
CA PRO A 734 12.12 -16.40 -10.34
C PRO A 734 11.73 -16.36 -8.85
N HIS A 735 10.78 -17.18 -8.42
CA HIS A 735 10.25 -17.32 -7.06
C HIS A 735 9.51 -18.66 -6.86
N PHE A 736 9.78 -19.61 -7.75
CA PHE A 736 9.12 -20.92 -7.81
C PHE A 736 9.70 -21.91 -6.81
N MET A 737 9.11 -23.12 -6.80
CA MET A 737 9.59 -24.25 -6.02
C MET A 737 10.38 -25.22 -6.88
N LEU A 738 11.39 -25.86 -6.28
CA LEU A 738 12.17 -26.94 -6.86
C LEU A 738 12.16 -28.12 -5.90
N VAL A 739 11.96 -29.33 -6.43
CA VAL A 739 12.11 -30.59 -5.70
C VAL A 739 13.00 -31.55 -6.48
N ILE A 740 13.71 -32.42 -5.77
CA ILE A 740 14.51 -33.47 -6.36
C ILE A 740 13.89 -34.81 -5.99
N PRO A 741 13.15 -35.46 -6.91
CA PRO A 741 12.45 -36.72 -6.64
C PRO A 741 13.40 -37.83 -6.20
N ARG A 742 13.02 -38.54 -5.14
CA ARG A 742 13.66 -39.76 -4.64
C ARG A 742 12.74 -40.97 -4.78
N SER A 743 11.49 -40.74 -5.15
CA SER A 743 10.52 -41.76 -5.49
C SER A 743 9.73 -41.36 -6.73
N SER A 744 9.00 -42.34 -7.31
CA SER A 744 8.16 -42.09 -8.50
C SER A 744 6.92 -41.24 -8.20
N LYS A 745 6.43 -41.23 -6.97
CA LYS A 745 5.28 -40.43 -6.51
C LYS A 745 5.76 -39.31 -5.59
N ILE A 746 5.45 -38.10 -5.95
CA ILE A 746 5.77 -36.89 -5.20
C ILE A 746 4.48 -36.22 -4.74
N THR A 747 4.43 -35.85 -3.47
CA THR A 747 3.31 -35.08 -2.90
C THR A 747 3.85 -33.94 -2.05
N LEU A 748 3.48 -32.71 -2.41
CA LEU A 748 3.71 -31.52 -1.62
C LEU A 748 2.43 -31.17 -0.88
N THR A 749 2.54 -30.85 0.41
CA THR A 749 1.40 -30.45 1.24
C THR A 749 1.72 -29.11 1.93
N TYR A 750 0.79 -28.18 1.92
CA TYR A 750 0.90 -26.93 2.66
C TYR A 750 0.58 -27.18 4.14
N SER A 751 1.60 -27.14 4.99
CA SER A 751 1.51 -27.52 6.40
C SER A 751 1.62 -26.28 7.33
N HIS A 752 1.26 -26.45 8.59
CA HIS A 752 1.51 -25.44 9.60
C HIS A 752 2.98 -25.41 10.01
N CYS A 753 3.59 -24.25 9.94
CA CYS A 753 4.96 -24.06 10.47
C CYS A 753 4.97 -24.10 11.99
N ILE A 754 6.18 -24.20 12.56
CA ILE A 754 6.35 -24.24 14.03
C ILE A 754 5.77 -23.01 14.73
N TRP A 755 5.88 -21.84 14.11
CA TRP A 755 5.37 -20.58 14.68
C TRP A 755 3.84 -20.51 14.67
N GLU A 756 3.17 -21.09 13.64
CA GLU A 756 1.71 -21.24 13.63
C GLU A 756 1.24 -22.21 14.70
N LYS A 757 1.94 -23.31 14.91
CA LYS A 757 1.64 -24.28 15.97
C LYS A 757 1.79 -23.68 17.38
N ILE A 758 2.92 -23.03 17.65
CA ILE A 758 3.17 -22.35 18.94
C ILE A 758 2.14 -21.23 19.15
N GLY A 759 1.92 -20.39 18.16
CA GLY A 759 0.93 -19.32 18.24
C GLY A 759 -0.48 -19.84 18.44
N GLY A 760 -0.85 -20.90 17.75
CA GLY A 760 -2.14 -21.58 17.91
C GLY A 760 -2.35 -22.13 19.33
N LEU A 761 -1.33 -22.80 19.88
CA LEU A 761 -1.37 -23.29 21.26
C LEU A 761 -1.54 -22.14 22.26
N ILE A 762 -0.81 -21.03 22.11
CA ILE A 762 -0.94 -19.85 22.97
C ILE A 762 -2.36 -19.27 22.88
N THR A 763 -2.91 -19.16 21.68
CA THR A 763 -4.27 -18.63 21.47
C THR A 763 -5.32 -19.56 22.09
N VAL A 764 -5.24 -20.87 21.87
CA VAL A 764 -6.17 -21.85 22.45
C VAL A 764 -6.09 -21.82 23.99
N PHE A 765 -4.89 -21.81 24.54
CA PHE A 765 -4.68 -21.71 25.99
C PHE A 765 -5.27 -20.42 26.56
N THR A 766 -5.06 -19.29 25.87
CA THR A 766 -5.62 -17.98 26.27
C THR A 766 -7.15 -18.03 26.28
N LEU A 767 -7.77 -18.53 25.20
CA LEU A 767 -9.23 -18.64 25.10
C LEU A 767 -9.79 -19.59 26.15
N PHE A 768 -9.12 -20.70 26.42
CA PHE A 768 -9.50 -21.66 27.45
C PHE A 768 -9.40 -21.02 28.84
N ALA A 769 -8.31 -20.32 29.15
CA ALA A 769 -8.14 -19.61 30.42
C ALA A 769 -9.22 -18.54 30.62
N LEU A 770 -9.60 -17.81 29.58
CA LEU A 770 -10.69 -16.82 29.62
C LEU A 770 -12.05 -17.49 29.87
N PHE A 771 -12.33 -18.57 29.14
CA PHE A 771 -13.54 -19.35 29.34
C PHE A 771 -13.62 -19.91 30.75
N PHE A 772 -12.54 -20.52 31.26
CA PHE A 772 -12.46 -21.07 32.59
C PHE A 772 -12.63 -20.01 33.68
N THR A 773 -12.02 -18.83 33.52
CA THR A 773 -12.21 -17.68 34.40
C THR A 773 -13.68 -17.23 34.43
N TYR A 774 -14.34 -17.17 33.25
CA TYR A 774 -15.76 -16.83 33.14
C TYR A 774 -16.65 -17.87 33.86
N VAL A 775 -16.40 -19.16 33.66
CA VAL A 775 -17.15 -20.25 34.31
C VAL A 775 -16.96 -20.21 35.83
N ILE A 776 -15.74 -20.03 36.29
CA ILE A 776 -15.44 -19.98 37.72
C ILE A 776 -16.08 -18.77 38.40
N GLN A 777 -16.08 -17.59 37.76
CA GLN A 777 -16.74 -16.39 38.31
C GLN A 777 -18.24 -16.56 38.50
N ASN A 778 -18.87 -17.44 37.70
CA ASN A 778 -20.30 -17.73 37.78
C ASN A 778 -20.68 -18.94 38.70
N ILE A 779 -19.71 -19.71 39.17
CA ILE A 779 -19.91 -20.83 40.11
C ILE A 779 -19.37 -20.45 41.48
N ASN A 780 -20.21 -20.48 42.52
CA ASN A 780 -19.95 -20.02 43.91
C ASN A 780 -18.81 -20.77 44.66
N VAL A 781 -18.00 -21.60 44.02
CA VAL A 781 -16.85 -22.33 44.59
C VAL A 781 -15.62 -21.40 44.76
N PHE A 782 -15.68 -20.18 44.27
CA PHE A 782 -14.51 -19.29 44.14
C PHE A 782 -14.01 -18.66 45.46
N ASN A 783 -14.83 -18.56 46.48
CA ASN A 783 -14.44 -17.87 47.70
C ASN A 783 -13.28 -18.54 48.47
N VAL A 784 -13.08 -19.85 48.33
CA VAL A 784 -12.00 -20.62 48.99
C VAL A 784 -10.68 -20.48 48.23
N ILE A 785 -10.71 -20.56 46.89
CA ILE A 785 -9.50 -20.46 46.07
C ILE A 785 -8.99 -19.02 46.01
N GLN A 786 -9.90 -18.03 45.97
CA GLN A 786 -9.57 -16.61 45.94
C GLN A 786 -8.74 -16.17 47.17
N ASN A 787 -9.02 -16.72 48.34
CA ASN A 787 -8.27 -16.41 49.57
C ASN A 787 -6.81 -16.94 49.55
N HIS A 788 -6.55 -18.06 48.86
CA HIS A 788 -5.18 -18.60 48.74
C HIS A 788 -4.38 -17.86 47.64
N ILE A 789 -5.03 -17.53 46.51
CA ILE A 789 -4.42 -16.74 45.43
C ILE A 789 -4.13 -15.31 45.88
N ASN A 790 -5.00 -14.68 46.65
CA ASN A 790 -4.79 -13.33 47.20
C ASN A 790 -3.59 -13.23 48.16
N LYS A 791 -3.23 -14.29 48.84
CA LYS A 791 -1.98 -14.36 49.68
C LYS A 791 -0.72 -14.37 48.82
N ILE A 792 -0.72 -15.12 47.72
CA ILE A 792 0.43 -15.17 46.75
C ILE A 792 0.56 -13.86 45.98
N ILE A 793 -0.57 -13.29 45.56
CA ILE A 793 -0.62 -11.99 44.84
C ILE A 793 -0.18 -10.83 45.77
N GLY A 794 -0.43 -10.91 47.05
CA GLY A 794 0.00 -9.91 48.04
C GLY A 794 1.53 -9.79 48.15
N PHE A 795 2.26 -10.91 48.02
CA PHE A 795 3.71 -10.92 48.04
C PHE A 795 4.34 -10.33 46.77
N THR A 796 3.80 -10.67 45.62
CA THR A 796 4.23 -10.13 44.31
C THR A 796 3.87 -8.64 44.12
N LYS A 797 2.74 -8.18 44.70
CA LYS A 797 2.34 -6.76 44.70
C LYS A 797 3.36 -5.82 45.34
N LYS A 798 4.08 -6.28 46.39
CA LYS A 798 5.06 -5.45 47.08
C LYS A 798 6.30 -5.16 46.22
N TYR A 799 6.81 -6.14 45.50
CA TYR A 799 7.98 -5.96 44.61
C TYR A 799 7.60 -5.27 43.28
N LEU A 800 6.41 -5.56 42.75
CA LEU A 800 5.88 -4.83 41.59
C LEU A 800 5.70 -3.33 41.89
N ALA A 801 5.27 -2.96 43.10
CA ALA A 801 5.07 -1.54 43.44
C ALA A 801 6.39 -0.74 43.47
N ILE A 802 7.51 -1.37 43.86
CA ILE A 802 8.84 -0.75 43.80
C ILE A 802 9.30 -0.60 42.36
N PHE A 803 9.12 -1.63 41.54
CA PHE A 803 9.42 -1.60 40.12
C PHE A 803 8.54 -0.57 39.37
N GLU A 804 7.25 -0.51 39.69
CA GLU A 804 6.31 0.50 39.17
C GLU A 804 6.76 1.93 39.47
N GLN A 805 7.30 2.19 40.63
CA GLN A 805 7.74 3.54 41.04
C GLN A 805 8.93 4.04 40.21
N TYR A 806 9.86 3.14 39.84
CA TYR A 806 11.00 3.46 38.97
C TYR A 806 10.60 3.58 37.49
N MET A 807 9.81 2.64 37.02
CA MET A 807 9.43 2.60 35.59
C MET A 807 8.47 3.72 35.21
N CYS A 808 7.56 4.16 36.10
CA CYS A 808 6.66 5.29 35.86
C CYS A 808 7.37 6.65 35.75
N LYS A 809 8.60 6.79 36.23
CA LYS A 809 9.36 8.03 36.11
C LYS A 809 10.23 8.10 34.83
N THR A 810 10.80 7.00 34.40
CA THR A 810 11.84 6.96 33.34
C THR A 810 11.26 6.64 31.96
N ILE A 811 10.36 5.68 31.86
CA ILE A 811 9.82 5.25 30.54
C ILE A 811 9.04 6.35 29.82
N PRO A 812 8.13 7.10 30.48
CA PRO A 812 7.37 8.14 29.79
C PRO A 812 8.27 9.24 29.20
N PHE A 813 9.33 9.61 29.95
CA PHE A 813 10.27 10.62 29.48
C PHE A 813 11.06 10.15 28.25
N LEU A 814 11.60 8.92 28.28
CA LEU A 814 12.31 8.33 27.16
C LEU A 814 11.40 8.16 25.94
N PHE A 815 10.16 7.72 26.16
CA PHE A 815 9.20 7.51 25.08
C PHE A 815 8.79 8.83 24.41
N ILE A 816 8.53 9.88 25.21
CA ILE A 816 8.25 11.24 24.68
C ILE A 816 9.46 11.77 23.92
N LEU A 817 10.68 11.58 24.42
CA LEU A 817 11.89 12.03 23.74
C LEU A 817 12.07 11.35 22.38
N VAL A 818 11.94 10.03 22.32
CA VAL A 818 12.07 9.26 21.07
C VAL A 818 11.00 9.67 20.05
N LEU A 819 9.74 9.80 20.48
CA LEU A 819 8.65 10.23 19.59
C LEU A 819 8.82 11.67 19.12
N SER A 820 9.30 12.58 19.99
CA SER A 820 9.58 13.97 19.61
C SER A 820 10.71 14.05 18.59
N CYS A 821 11.77 13.29 18.76
CA CYS A 821 12.83 13.16 17.75
C CYS A 821 12.30 12.64 16.41
N ALA A 822 11.45 11.62 16.44
CA ALA A 822 10.84 11.07 15.22
C ALA A 822 9.98 12.11 14.47
N ILE A 823 9.25 12.98 15.20
CA ILE A 823 8.49 14.07 14.59
C ILE A 823 9.44 15.08 13.92
N ILE A 824 10.47 15.53 14.63
CA ILE A 824 11.42 16.53 14.11
C ILE A 824 12.10 16.03 12.84
N PHE A 825 12.61 14.79 12.87
CA PHE A 825 13.25 14.18 11.71
C PHE A 825 12.26 13.93 10.57
N GLY A 826 11.03 13.51 10.88
CA GLY A 826 9.98 13.28 9.89
C GLY A 826 9.55 14.57 9.18
N ILE A 827 9.35 15.66 9.92
CA ILE A 827 9.03 17.00 9.35
C ILE A 827 10.16 17.48 8.43
N SER A 828 11.42 17.33 8.86
CA SER A 828 12.59 17.71 8.08
C SER A 828 12.68 16.92 6.77
N GLY A 829 12.53 15.59 6.82
CA GLY A 829 12.52 14.73 5.63
C GLY A 829 11.37 15.06 4.68
N ALA A 830 10.17 15.33 5.24
CA ALA A 830 9.01 15.75 4.49
C ALA A 830 9.21 17.05 3.73
N TYR A 831 9.77 18.03 4.40
CA TYR A 831 10.06 19.33 3.80
C TYR A 831 11.02 19.20 2.61
N LEU A 832 12.11 18.44 2.78
CA LEU A 832 13.11 18.23 1.74
C LEU A 832 12.51 17.53 0.50
N ARG A 833 11.75 16.48 0.70
CA ARG A 833 11.12 15.76 -0.40
C ARG A 833 10.07 16.61 -1.11
N ASN A 834 9.23 17.31 -0.39
CA ASN A 834 8.24 18.21 -0.98
C ASN A 834 8.91 19.32 -1.79
N LYS A 835 10.06 19.82 -1.33
CA LYS A 835 10.88 20.79 -2.05
C LYS A 835 11.42 20.19 -3.35
N SER A 836 11.95 18.95 -3.35
CA SER A 836 12.48 18.31 -4.56
C SER A 836 11.39 18.06 -5.60
N VAL A 837 10.26 17.48 -5.20
CA VAL A 837 9.13 17.20 -6.09
C VAL A 837 8.55 18.48 -6.70
N ARG A 838 8.32 19.53 -5.90
CA ARG A 838 7.82 20.83 -6.42
C ARG A 838 8.78 21.46 -7.39
N THR A 839 10.07 21.42 -7.08
CA THR A 839 11.13 21.97 -7.94
C THR A 839 11.21 21.20 -9.25
N TYR A 840 11.15 19.86 -9.20
CA TYR A 840 11.11 19.03 -10.41
C TYR A 840 9.87 19.30 -11.27
N VAL A 841 8.68 19.38 -10.67
CA VAL A 841 7.43 19.67 -11.42
C VAL A 841 7.48 21.05 -12.06
N LYS A 842 8.01 22.06 -11.34
CA LYS A 842 8.22 23.41 -11.91
C LYS A 842 9.17 23.37 -13.10
N ALA A 843 10.30 22.69 -12.94
CA ALA A 843 11.30 22.55 -14.01
C ALA A 843 10.76 21.77 -15.21
N LEU A 844 9.96 20.73 -14.99
CA LEU A 844 9.33 19.97 -16.06
C LEU A 844 8.35 20.83 -16.88
N LYS A 845 7.53 21.64 -16.20
CA LYS A 845 6.64 22.60 -16.88
C LYS A 845 7.42 23.63 -17.72
N LEU A 846 8.56 24.13 -17.18
CA LEU A 846 9.44 25.03 -17.95
C LEU A 846 10.01 24.32 -19.18
N TYR A 847 10.47 23.07 -19.02
CA TYR A 847 10.99 22.27 -20.14
C TYR A 847 9.94 22.03 -21.24
N GLU A 848 8.72 21.68 -20.86
CA GLU A 848 7.60 21.50 -21.80
C GLU A 848 7.25 22.81 -22.52
N THR A 849 7.24 23.93 -21.77
CA THR A 849 7.01 25.26 -22.33
C THR A 849 8.10 25.64 -23.33
N ALA A 850 9.36 25.36 -23.01
CA ALA A 850 10.49 25.59 -23.89
C ALA A 850 10.38 24.77 -25.20
N ASN A 851 9.95 23.52 -25.12
CA ASN A 851 9.70 22.72 -26.30
C ASN A 851 8.56 23.28 -27.18
N LYS A 852 7.46 23.74 -26.56
CA LYS A 852 6.36 24.39 -27.28
C LYS A 852 6.81 25.69 -27.98
N LEU A 853 7.62 26.51 -27.28
CA LEU A 853 8.22 27.72 -27.85
C LEU A 853 9.13 27.40 -29.05
N LYS A 854 9.94 26.35 -28.93
CA LYS A 854 10.81 25.87 -30.00
C LYS A 854 10.00 25.41 -31.22
N GLN A 855 8.91 24.67 -31.01
CA GLN A 855 8.00 24.24 -32.07
C GLN A 855 7.34 25.43 -32.78
N LYS A 856 7.06 26.53 -32.04
CA LYS A 856 6.53 27.78 -32.58
C LYS A 856 7.62 28.70 -33.16
N MET A 857 8.85 28.21 -33.34
CA MET A 857 10.00 28.96 -33.88
C MET A 857 10.46 30.18 -33.02
N HIS A 858 10.03 30.29 -31.77
CA HIS A 858 10.50 31.31 -30.81
C HIS A 858 11.83 30.90 -30.17
N LEU A 859 12.88 30.74 -30.96
CA LEU A 859 14.12 30.07 -30.55
C LEU A 859 14.82 30.75 -29.36
N LYS A 860 15.00 32.09 -29.36
CA LYS A 860 15.64 32.81 -28.23
C LYS A 860 14.88 32.64 -26.91
N LYS A 861 13.53 32.70 -26.94
CA LYS A 861 12.70 32.48 -25.76
C LYS A 861 12.76 31.01 -25.29
N ALA A 862 12.84 30.10 -26.22
CA ALA A 862 12.98 28.67 -25.89
C ALA A 862 14.33 28.39 -25.20
N GLU A 863 15.45 28.93 -25.71
CA GLU A 863 16.77 28.80 -25.11
C GLU A 863 16.81 29.36 -23.69
N GLN A 864 16.27 30.56 -23.48
CA GLN A 864 16.18 31.14 -22.14
C GLN A 864 15.35 30.29 -21.20
N THR A 865 14.26 29.68 -21.68
CA THR A 865 13.39 28.82 -20.86
C THR A 865 14.05 27.49 -20.55
N PHE A 866 14.86 26.91 -21.45
CA PHE A 866 15.69 25.72 -21.14
C PHE A 866 16.77 26.05 -20.10
N GLN A 867 17.39 27.24 -20.17
CA GLN A 867 18.33 27.69 -19.18
C GLN A 867 17.68 27.85 -17.79
N ASN A 868 16.50 28.46 -17.73
CA ASN A 868 15.71 28.58 -16.51
C ASN A 868 15.32 27.20 -15.92
N THR A 869 15.10 26.21 -16.77
CA THR A 869 14.86 24.83 -16.33
C THR A 869 16.04 24.27 -15.55
N ILE A 870 17.26 24.46 -16.09
CA ILE A 870 18.51 24.01 -15.45
C ILE A 870 18.73 24.74 -14.12
N GLU A 871 18.56 26.05 -14.11
CA GLU A 871 18.74 26.88 -12.92
C GLU A 871 17.75 26.49 -11.79
N THR A 872 16.53 26.14 -12.17
CA THR A 872 15.52 25.65 -11.22
C THR A 872 15.95 24.33 -10.55
N ILE A 873 16.64 23.45 -11.27
CA ILE A 873 17.06 22.12 -10.77
C ILE A 873 18.39 22.15 -10.02
N ASN A 874 19.30 23.07 -10.37
CA ASN A 874 20.65 23.13 -9.82
C ASN A 874 20.73 23.07 -8.28
N PRO A 875 19.85 23.75 -7.49
CA PRO A 875 19.89 23.67 -6.04
C PRO A 875 19.69 22.25 -5.48
N ILE A 876 18.93 21.41 -6.19
CA ILE A 876 18.74 19.98 -5.84
C ILE A 876 19.98 19.18 -6.20
N LEU A 877 20.54 19.39 -7.40
CA LEU A 877 21.69 18.64 -7.88
C LEU A 877 22.97 18.96 -7.11
N ASN A 878 23.12 20.19 -6.61
CA ASN A 878 24.25 20.62 -5.78
C ASN A 878 24.22 19.99 -4.38
N ASN A 879 23.03 19.66 -3.88
CA ASN A 879 22.81 19.07 -2.56
C ASN A 879 22.20 17.66 -2.63
N ARG A 880 22.59 16.90 -3.65
CA ARG A 880 21.96 15.60 -3.99
C ARG A 880 21.92 14.59 -2.85
N PHE A 881 22.85 14.60 -1.90
CA PHE A 881 22.86 13.67 -0.78
C PHE A 881 21.69 13.85 0.22
N GLN A 882 20.97 14.97 0.14
CA GLN A 882 19.85 15.30 1.04
C GLN A 882 18.50 14.84 0.49
N TYR A 883 18.43 14.38 -0.78
CA TYR A 883 17.20 14.08 -1.47
C TYR A 883 17.08 12.60 -1.86
N ASP A 884 15.88 12.15 -2.15
CA ASP A 884 15.61 10.78 -2.62
C ASP A 884 16.29 10.51 -3.98
N HIS A 885 16.86 9.32 -4.13
CA HIS A 885 17.56 8.93 -5.35
C HIS A 885 16.70 9.06 -6.61
N GLN A 886 15.41 8.75 -6.53
CA GLN A 886 14.53 8.83 -7.69
C GLN A 886 14.28 10.28 -8.12
N ASP A 887 14.14 11.20 -7.17
CA ASP A 887 13.97 12.63 -7.45
C ASP A 887 15.24 13.22 -8.08
N ILE A 888 16.40 12.81 -7.58
CA ILE A 888 17.70 13.23 -8.15
C ILE A 888 17.85 12.74 -9.57
N ILE A 889 17.55 11.46 -9.85
CA ILE A 889 17.67 10.88 -11.18
C ILE A 889 16.72 11.57 -12.16
N ASN A 890 15.48 11.87 -11.75
CA ASN A 890 14.52 12.63 -12.57
C ASN A 890 15.06 14.04 -12.90
N CYS A 891 15.66 14.71 -11.91
CA CYS A 891 16.29 16.03 -12.09
C CYS A 891 17.52 15.95 -13.01
N LEU A 892 18.39 14.96 -12.84
CA LEU A 892 19.55 14.74 -13.70
C LEU A 892 19.12 14.50 -15.15
N LEU A 893 18.15 13.62 -15.37
CA LEU A 893 17.66 13.33 -16.72
C LEU A 893 17.09 14.58 -17.41
N LEU A 894 16.30 15.38 -16.67
CA LEU A 894 15.71 16.62 -17.19
C LEU A 894 16.81 17.67 -17.46
N CYS A 895 17.83 17.75 -16.61
CA CYS A 895 19.00 18.60 -16.78
C CYS A 895 19.79 18.22 -18.05
N GLY A 896 20.09 16.93 -18.23
CA GLY A 896 20.77 16.42 -19.43
C GLY A 896 19.98 16.73 -20.71
N LYS A 897 18.66 16.47 -20.72
CA LYS A 897 17.76 16.83 -21.82
C LYS A 897 17.77 18.34 -22.15
N SER A 898 17.80 19.18 -21.13
CA SER A 898 17.84 20.64 -21.32
C SER A 898 19.17 21.09 -21.92
N TYR A 899 20.30 20.53 -21.49
CA TYR A 899 21.60 20.81 -22.09
C TYR A 899 21.71 20.33 -23.55
N GLU A 900 21.06 19.20 -23.90
CA GLU A 900 20.97 18.78 -25.31
C GLU A 900 20.23 19.78 -26.18
N GLN A 901 19.11 20.32 -25.66
CA GLN A 901 18.30 21.31 -26.39
C GLN A 901 19.06 22.64 -26.57
N LEU A 902 19.89 23.03 -25.62
CA LEU A 902 20.79 24.19 -25.67
C LEU A 902 22.04 23.95 -26.52
N GLY A 903 22.22 22.77 -27.10
CA GLY A 903 23.42 22.42 -27.86
C GLY A 903 24.68 22.17 -27.02
N ASN A 904 24.59 22.26 -25.69
CA ASN A 904 25.74 22.03 -24.80
C ASN A 904 25.96 20.53 -24.57
N ARG A 905 26.43 19.87 -25.62
CA ARG A 905 26.60 18.42 -25.66
C ARG A 905 27.56 17.88 -24.62
N LYS A 906 28.61 18.67 -24.29
CA LYS A 906 29.65 18.31 -23.32
C LYS A 906 29.07 18.19 -21.91
N LYS A 907 28.24 19.16 -21.50
CA LYS A 907 27.54 19.11 -20.22
C LYS A 907 26.47 18.03 -20.18
N ALA A 908 25.69 17.88 -21.25
CA ALA A 908 24.70 16.80 -21.36
C ALA A 908 25.34 15.41 -21.18
N HIS A 909 26.46 15.16 -21.85
CA HIS A 909 27.20 13.91 -21.76
C HIS A 909 27.64 13.62 -20.33
N LYS A 910 28.24 14.61 -19.63
CA LYS A 910 28.65 14.49 -18.23
C LYS A 910 27.48 14.15 -17.31
N ILE A 911 26.30 14.72 -17.53
CA ILE A 911 25.10 14.41 -16.74
C ILE A 911 24.67 12.96 -16.95
N TYR A 912 24.70 12.45 -18.18
CA TYR A 912 24.34 11.05 -18.45
C TYR A 912 25.38 10.08 -17.86
N ASP A 913 26.67 10.45 -17.84
CA ASP A 913 27.69 9.66 -17.15
C ASP A 913 27.38 9.52 -15.65
N ILE A 914 26.97 10.59 -15.00
CA ILE A 914 26.56 10.54 -13.59
C ILE A 914 25.39 9.60 -13.38
N ILE A 915 24.38 9.57 -14.28
CA ILE A 915 23.27 8.63 -14.15
C ILE A 915 23.75 7.20 -14.31
N ILE A 916 24.67 6.93 -15.24
CA ILE A 916 25.19 5.59 -15.53
C ILE A 916 26.10 5.08 -14.40
N SER A 917 26.98 5.93 -13.86
CA SER A 917 27.96 5.56 -12.84
C SER A 917 27.38 5.50 -11.43
N ASP A 918 26.70 6.58 -11.02
CA ASP A 918 26.27 6.76 -9.64
C ASP A 918 24.94 6.06 -9.34
N TYR A 919 24.14 5.78 -10.39
CA TYR A 919 22.81 5.16 -10.25
C TYR A 919 22.65 3.90 -11.13
N PRO A 920 23.50 2.86 -10.96
CA PRO A 920 23.59 1.71 -11.87
C PRO A 920 22.33 0.83 -11.95
N TYR A 921 21.33 1.08 -11.09
CA TYR A 921 20.05 0.38 -11.08
C TYR A 921 18.86 1.26 -11.54
N SER A 922 19.15 2.45 -12.04
CA SER A 922 18.11 3.36 -12.55
C SER A 922 17.43 2.81 -13.79
N ARG A 923 16.12 2.97 -13.90
CA ARG A 923 15.36 2.70 -15.13
C ARG A 923 15.79 3.57 -16.32
N TYR A 924 16.53 4.65 -16.08
CA TYR A 924 16.97 5.59 -17.13
C TYR A 924 18.39 5.33 -17.65
N ILE A 925 19.03 4.23 -17.25
CA ILE A 925 20.37 3.90 -17.73
C ILE A 925 20.38 3.70 -19.25
N ALA A 926 19.45 2.87 -19.75
CA ALA A 926 19.36 2.63 -21.19
C ALA A 926 19.02 3.91 -21.97
N GLU A 927 18.10 4.75 -21.45
CA GLU A 927 17.82 6.07 -22.03
C GLU A 927 19.07 6.96 -22.03
N SER A 928 19.87 6.94 -20.97
CA SER A 928 21.11 7.71 -20.88
C SER A 928 22.13 7.27 -21.92
N HIS A 929 22.32 5.98 -22.12
CA HIS A 929 23.17 5.45 -23.20
C HIS A 929 22.65 5.83 -24.59
N VAL A 930 21.35 5.70 -24.85
CA VAL A 930 20.71 6.13 -26.11
C VAL A 930 20.95 7.61 -26.37
N ARG A 931 20.86 8.47 -25.34
CA ARG A 931 21.10 9.90 -25.49
C ARG A 931 22.56 10.23 -25.73
N LYS A 932 23.48 9.54 -25.08
CA LYS A 932 24.91 9.64 -25.38
C LYS A 932 25.20 9.26 -26.83
N SER A 933 24.64 8.15 -27.32
CA SER A 933 24.75 7.76 -28.73
C SER A 933 24.26 8.87 -29.67
N ARG A 934 23.12 9.51 -29.37
CA ARG A 934 22.61 10.65 -30.17
C ARG A 934 23.56 11.85 -30.17
N ILE A 935 24.24 12.12 -29.08
CA ILE A 935 25.27 13.16 -29.00
C ILE A 935 26.46 12.82 -29.91
N TYR A 936 26.95 11.59 -29.86
CA TYR A 936 28.03 11.13 -30.72
C TYR A 936 27.65 11.17 -32.21
N ARG A 937 26.43 10.76 -32.57
CA ARG A 937 25.91 10.87 -33.93
C ARG A 937 25.90 12.34 -34.44
N LYS A 938 25.53 13.29 -33.61
CA LYS A 938 25.60 14.72 -33.97
C LYS A 938 27.03 15.23 -34.18
N TYR A 939 27.99 14.76 -33.39
CA TYR A 939 29.41 15.06 -33.60
C TYR A 939 29.91 14.42 -34.90
N ARG A 940 29.54 13.17 -35.15
CA ARG A 940 29.82 12.46 -36.39
C ARG A 940 29.33 13.26 -37.61
N ASP A 941 28.07 13.66 -37.61
CA ASP A 941 27.45 14.40 -38.73
C ASP A 941 28.16 15.74 -39.02
N LEU A 942 28.58 16.43 -37.94
CA LEU A 942 29.35 17.67 -38.05
C LEU A 942 30.74 17.41 -38.64
N ASN A 943 31.44 16.40 -38.21
CA ASN A 943 32.73 16.01 -38.70
C ASN A 943 32.63 15.54 -40.16
N MET A 944 31.61 14.75 -40.50
CA MET A 944 31.34 14.30 -41.88
C MET A 944 31.14 15.48 -42.83
N LYS A 945 30.29 16.44 -42.45
CA LYS A 945 30.08 17.67 -43.26
C LYS A 945 31.36 18.48 -43.45
N ALA A 946 32.17 18.61 -42.39
CA ALA A 946 33.45 19.29 -42.46
C ALA A 946 34.44 18.54 -43.34
N GLY A 947 34.46 17.20 -43.25
CA GLY A 947 35.31 16.36 -44.12
C GLY A 947 34.93 16.46 -45.61
N ILE A 948 33.64 16.44 -45.91
CA ILE A 948 33.15 16.62 -47.30
C ILE A 948 33.57 17.99 -47.84
N ARG A 949 33.37 19.07 -47.11
CA ARG A 949 33.80 20.44 -47.52
C ARG A 949 35.30 20.49 -47.75
N ALA A 950 36.11 19.90 -46.89
CA ALA A 950 37.54 19.87 -47.08
C ALA A 950 37.94 19.08 -48.36
N TYR A 951 37.24 17.98 -48.62
CA TYR A 951 37.39 17.20 -49.84
C TYR A 951 37.04 18.02 -51.10
N GLU A 952 35.94 18.73 -51.11
CA GLU A 952 35.47 19.63 -52.16
C GLU A 952 36.53 20.73 -52.49
N HIS A 953 37.18 21.24 -51.41
CA HIS A 953 38.29 22.20 -51.51
C HIS A 953 39.63 21.56 -51.79
N LYS A 954 39.72 20.25 -52.10
CA LYS A 954 40.94 19.49 -52.40
C LYS A 954 41.94 19.46 -51.21
N ASP A 955 41.49 19.73 -50.00
CA ASP A 955 42.30 19.56 -48.80
C ASP A 955 42.16 18.14 -48.24
N PHE A 956 42.83 17.22 -48.85
CA PHE A 956 42.75 15.77 -48.56
C PHE A 956 43.23 15.45 -47.12
N ALA A 957 44.24 16.18 -46.59
CA ALA A 957 44.76 15.96 -45.26
C ALA A 957 43.72 16.28 -44.17
N THR A 958 43.09 17.43 -44.32
CA THR A 958 41.99 17.85 -43.44
C THR A 958 40.75 16.96 -43.59
N SER A 959 40.42 16.55 -44.82
CA SER A 959 39.33 15.62 -45.07
C SER A 959 39.56 14.27 -44.38
N LYS A 960 40.75 13.70 -44.49
CA LYS A 960 41.14 12.45 -43.81
C LYS A 960 41.07 12.58 -42.28
N LYS A 961 41.49 13.72 -41.74
CA LYS A 961 41.37 13.99 -40.30
C LYS A 961 39.91 13.98 -39.82
N TYR A 962 39.02 14.59 -40.57
CA TYR A 962 37.57 14.61 -40.22
C TYR A 962 36.92 13.26 -40.45
N LEU A 963 37.34 12.46 -41.46
CA LEU A 963 36.85 11.12 -41.67
C LEU A 963 37.23 10.21 -40.48
N ASN A 964 38.47 10.29 -40.02
CA ASN A 964 38.91 9.52 -38.82
C ASN A 964 38.12 9.89 -37.58
N ARG A 965 37.81 11.19 -37.37
CA ARG A 965 36.94 11.62 -36.27
C ARG A 965 35.48 11.16 -36.47
N THR A 966 35.00 11.06 -37.68
CA THR A 966 33.67 10.54 -38.01
C THR A 966 33.58 9.07 -37.63
N LEU A 967 34.61 8.27 -38.00
CA LEU A 967 34.72 6.86 -37.62
C LEU A 967 34.74 6.67 -36.13
N GLU A 968 35.61 7.39 -35.40
CA GLU A 968 35.68 7.36 -33.93
C GLU A 968 34.30 7.68 -33.28
N GLN A 969 33.62 8.71 -33.74
CA GLN A 969 32.31 9.09 -33.17
C GLN A 969 31.22 8.06 -33.50
N THR A 970 31.33 7.38 -34.67
CA THR A 970 30.41 6.30 -35.01
C THR A 970 30.62 5.09 -34.13
N GLU A 971 31.90 4.72 -33.87
CA GLU A 971 32.26 3.63 -32.97
C GLU A 971 31.76 3.86 -31.54
N LEU A 972 32.01 5.06 -30.99
CA LEU A 972 31.51 5.47 -29.68
C LEU A 972 29.98 5.43 -29.60
N SER A 973 29.29 5.82 -30.69
CA SER A 973 27.83 5.74 -30.77
C SER A 973 27.35 4.29 -30.77
N ILE A 974 27.99 3.41 -31.54
CA ILE A 974 27.68 1.97 -31.58
C ILE A 974 27.88 1.32 -30.21
N ASP A 975 28.99 1.64 -29.52
CA ASP A 975 29.21 1.12 -28.16
C ASP A 975 28.11 1.53 -27.19
N GLN A 976 27.69 2.81 -27.20
CA GLN A 976 26.59 3.26 -26.35
C GLN A 976 25.27 2.55 -26.69
N LEU A 977 24.98 2.27 -27.95
CA LEU A 977 23.79 1.52 -28.33
C LEU A 977 23.88 0.05 -27.91
N LYS A 978 25.06 -0.55 -28.00
CA LYS A 978 25.31 -1.90 -27.47
C LYS A 978 25.07 -1.94 -25.94
N GLN A 979 25.57 -0.95 -25.20
CA GLN A 979 25.31 -0.82 -23.77
C GLN A 979 23.82 -0.63 -23.48
N ALA A 980 23.12 0.22 -24.25
CA ALA A 980 21.68 0.42 -24.11
C ALA A 980 20.90 -0.88 -24.35
N THR A 981 21.22 -1.62 -25.41
CA THR A 981 20.56 -2.90 -25.74
C THR A 981 20.87 -3.99 -24.72
N THR A 982 22.04 -3.96 -24.11
CA THR A 982 22.40 -4.88 -23.00
C THR A 982 21.58 -4.58 -21.75
N LYS A 983 21.31 -3.31 -21.45
CA LYS A 983 20.51 -2.89 -20.29
C LYS A 983 19.00 -3.02 -20.54
N GLU A 984 18.56 -2.75 -21.76
CA GLU A 984 17.17 -2.93 -22.24
C GLU A 984 17.17 -3.71 -23.55
N PRO A 985 17.20 -5.06 -23.52
CA PRO A 985 17.27 -5.89 -24.74
C PRO A 985 16.10 -5.70 -25.72
N TYR A 986 15.03 -5.07 -25.27
CA TYR A 986 13.80 -4.84 -26.03
C TYR A 986 13.64 -3.39 -26.50
N ASN A 987 14.67 -2.59 -26.36
CA ASN A 987 14.68 -1.24 -26.92
C ASN A 987 14.87 -1.33 -28.44
N ASN A 988 13.75 -1.57 -29.17
CA ASN A 988 13.77 -1.74 -30.63
C ASN A 988 14.43 -0.56 -31.32
N TRP A 989 14.25 0.67 -30.83
CA TRP A 989 14.91 1.83 -31.41
C TRP A 989 16.44 1.73 -31.26
N ALA A 990 16.94 1.35 -30.11
CA ALA A 990 18.37 1.19 -29.87
C ALA A 990 18.95 0.06 -30.73
N LYS A 991 18.21 -1.03 -30.90
CA LYS A 991 18.60 -2.17 -31.72
C LYS A 991 18.66 -1.79 -33.23
N THR A 992 17.62 -1.19 -33.77
CA THR A 992 17.59 -0.72 -35.17
C THR A 992 18.68 0.30 -35.43
N ALA A 993 18.84 1.29 -34.51
CA ALA A 993 19.92 2.27 -34.64
C ALA A 993 21.32 1.67 -34.54
N PHE A 994 21.51 0.60 -33.76
CA PHE A 994 22.75 -0.17 -33.69
C PHE A 994 23.04 -0.89 -35.02
N GLU A 995 22.03 -1.55 -35.59
CA GLU A 995 22.15 -2.27 -36.86
C GLU A 995 22.46 -1.29 -37.99
N GLU A 996 21.71 -0.17 -38.13
CA GLU A 996 21.97 0.87 -39.13
C GLU A 996 23.37 1.45 -39.05
N LEU A 997 23.82 1.83 -37.83
CA LEU A 997 25.13 2.41 -37.65
C LEU A 997 26.27 1.40 -37.87
N SER A 998 26.05 0.13 -37.64
CA SER A 998 27.02 -0.91 -37.92
C SER A 998 27.28 -1.07 -39.42
N VAL A 999 26.21 -1.03 -40.23
CA VAL A 999 26.33 -1.02 -41.70
C VAL A 999 27.04 0.24 -42.20
N GLU A 1000 26.66 1.40 -41.66
CA GLU A 1000 27.29 2.68 -42.01
C GLU A 1000 28.77 2.72 -41.66
N MET A 1001 29.17 2.11 -40.54
CA MET A 1001 30.54 1.99 -40.09
C MET A 1001 31.41 1.19 -41.11
N GLU A 1002 30.86 0.10 -41.62
CA GLU A 1002 31.54 -0.69 -42.65
C GLU A 1002 31.74 0.13 -43.95
N TYR A 1003 30.73 0.92 -44.34
CA TYR A 1003 30.82 1.80 -45.48
C TYR A 1003 31.89 2.89 -45.31
N LEU A 1004 31.91 3.56 -44.14
CA LEU A 1004 32.92 4.56 -43.79
C LEU A 1004 34.34 3.99 -43.75
N LYS A 1005 34.55 2.75 -43.32
CA LYS A 1005 35.84 2.06 -43.38
C LYS A 1005 36.28 1.82 -44.81
N LYS A 1006 35.37 1.47 -45.71
CA LYS A 1006 35.68 1.32 -47.14
C LYS A 1006 36.12 2.64 -47.77
N ILE A 1007 35.44 3.76 -47.45
CA ILE A 1007 35.83 5.11 -47.89
C ILE A 1007 37.24 5.44 -47.37
N GLN A 1008 37.52 5.16 -46.10
CA GLN A 1008 38.84 5.38 -45.51
C GLN A 1008 39.94 4.60 -46.24
N ALA A 1009 39.67 3.33 -46.57
CA ALA A 1009 40.62 2.48 -47.31
C ALA A 1009 40.87 3.05 -48.73
N HIS A 1010 39.83 3.51 -49.45
CA HIS A 1010 39.99 4.12 -50.75
C HIS A 1010 40.78 5.44 -50.74
N MET A 1011 40.61 6.26 -49.67
CA MET A 1011 41.39 7.48 -49.46
C MET A 1011 42.85 7.23 -49.13
N VAL A 1012 43.22 6.02 -48.73
CA VAL A 1012 44.63 5.59 -48.53
C VAL A 1012 45.26 5.19 -49.89
N ILE A 1013 44.50 4.47 -50.72
CA ILE A 1013 44.96 3.99 -52.04
C ILE A 1013 45.17 5.15 -53.03
N GLN A 1014 44.41 6.22 -52.95
CA GLN A 1014 44.62 7.39 -53.84
C GLN A 1014 45.83 8.25 -53.48
N LYS A 1015 46.56 7.92 -52.39
CA LYS A 1015 47.74 8.64 -51.96
C LYS A 1015 49.02 7.91 -52.37
N GLU A 1016 48.97 6.62 -52.75
CA GLU A 1016 49.97 5.82 -53.39
C GLU A 1016 49.82 5.96 -54.94
#